data_5c123fcb27729fe7d6a9c948a9701218
#
_entry.id   5c123fcb27729fe7d6a9c948a9701218
#
_cell.length_a   1.000
_cell.length_b   1.000
_cell.length_c   1.000
_cell.angle_alpha   90.00
_cell.angle_beta   90.00
_cell.angle_gamma   90.00
#
_symmetry.space_group_name_H-M   'P 1'
#
loop_
_entity.id
_entity.type
_entity.pdbx_description
1 polymer ?
#
loop_
_entity_poly.entity_id
_entity_poly.type
_entity_poly.pdbx_seq_one_letter_code
_entity_poly.pdbx_strand_id
1 'polypeptide(L)'
;MKSIGPVIDKTEAFIISEIFHKSDTTLVYIGKDDREIINIKNKLTWLIPDEMVLLYKAWDQIPYDNISPSKEIQTSRLETLSLLSSGNKKKIIVLTTLNAIIQKTLPKNEISKNFITISKKSKIKLDELLLLLIKLGYERTALVRDKSEFAIRGSIIDIFLPQFEKPIRIDLFDDEIESIFEFDPVTQKRVNKSSIKSFKLNPSSELILDNKNIEKFRSKFRSIFQNFRKSQTYEMFSSGMIPSGGEQFLPLFYDNLETLFDYCENSKILIHNDIIELFDERSENLNDYFEARNNSKDSFFLKPDNLFIDKDYFEKTLSNFSITKLSLFNNEGDNPINLKKINNISSIRESIDFDFIKKFFDINSASKKIIICCNSEGSLEKVYNILNDNIFISPVEIQNLSDLSEDKIHITVLELEESFEQNNIIFINEKTIFGYSLAVKSRKKDQKKKFLFEELNKLSQGSLLVHSEYGICRFNNIKKIELNDSVHDCLELEFADNQKLFLPVENLNYITKYGDEDENSINLDRLGASSWQKRKAEAKNKIRDAAKKLIKIASKRLQSKSLPINTGNTEYDKFCSTFPYVETDDQLGAINDVIDDFDRGTPSDRLIVGDVAFGKTEVIIRALFLAAKSKIQSIVFVPTTLLSRQHYNNFLKRFSIFNINIAEVSRLVSQKDKKQIFSDCAEGKIDILIGTHALLSDKLSFKNLGLIIYDEEQKLGTLQKEKFKEIAPNAHVLALSATPIPRTLSMSLSGVKDLSLILTAPFERLAVRSYVAKFDEITIKEAIKREIYGRKNGVYFVTPRKK
;
A
#
# COMPACT_ATOMS: atom_id res chain seq x y z
N MET A 1 -25.96 11.39 -28.00
CA MET A 1 -25.42 10.84 -26.76
C MET A 1 -26.52 10.05 -26.07
N LYS A 2 -26.31 8.77 -25.75
CA LYS A 2 -27.32 7.98 -25.02
C LYS A 2 -27.00 8.12 -23.53
N SER A 3 -28.02 8.18 -22.67
CA SER A 3 -27.85 8.11 -21.23
C SER A 3 -28.43 6.82 -20.69
N ILE A 4 -27.82 6.29 -19.64
CA ILE A 4 -28.25 5.08 -18.92
C ILE A 4 -28.31 5.46 -17.45
N GLY A 5 -29.48 5.29 -16.82
CA GLY A 5 -29.70 5.62 -15.41
C GLY A 5 -31.07 5.17 -14.89
N PRO A 6 -31.30 5.27 -13.57
CA PRO A 6 -30.29 5.59 -12.54
C PRO A 6 -29.35 4.40 -12.26
N VAL A 7 -28.04 4.69 -12.16
CA VAL A 7 -27.03 3.72 -11.75
C VAL A 7 -27.03 3.65 -10.22
N ILE A 8 -27.03 2.47 -9.64
CA ILE A 8 -26.81 2.29 -8.20
C ILE A 8 -25.32 2.62 -7.94
N ASP A 9 -25.03 3.43 -6.93
CA ASP A 9 -23.66 3.86 -6.61
C ASP A 9 -22.70 2.66 -6.52
N LYS A 10 -21.55 2.78 -7.18
CA LYS A 10 -20.45 1.78 -7.23
C LYS A 10 -20.83 0.43 -7.87
N THR A 11 -21.86 0.38 -8.69
CA THR A 11 -22.23 -0.80 -9.51
C THR A 11 -21.83 -0.66 -10.99
N GLU A 12 -21.04 0.37 -11.34
CA GLU A 12 -20.61 0.65 -12.71
C GLU A 12 -19.97 -0.56 -13.39
N ALA A 13 -19.17 -1.35 -12.64
CA ALA A 13 -18.53 -2.55 -13.18
C ALA A 13 -19.52 -3.56 -13.75
N PHE A 14 -20.67 -3.75 -13.12
CA PHE A 14 -21.71 -4.69 -13.56
C PHE A 14 -22.39 -4.19 -14.83
N ILE A 15 -22.60 -2.89 -14.93
CA ILE A 15 -23.17 -2.24 -16.11
C ILE A 15 -22.19 -2.31 -17.28
N ILE A 16 -20.91 -2.00 -17.03
CA ILE A 16 -19.83 -2.10 -18.01
C ILE A 16 -19.73 -3.54 -18.53
N SER A 17 -19.78 -4.53 -17.65
CA SER A 17 -19.77 -5.94 -18.01
C SER A 17 -20.95 -6.32 -18.90
N GLU A 18 -22.17 -5.89 -18.55
CA GLU A 18 -23.37 -6.15 -19.35
C GLU A 18 -23.31 -5.52 -20.75
N ILE A 19 -22.87 -4.25 -20.83
CA ILE A 19 -22.69 -3.57 -22.11
C ILE A 19 -21.58 -4.25 -22.93
N PHE A 20 -20.52 -4.67 -22.28
CA PHE A 20 -19.43 -5.38 -22.92
C PHE A 20 -19.92 -6.70 -23.53
N HIS A 21 -20.67 -7.51 -22.82
CA HIS A 21 -21.21 -8.76 -23.36
C HIS A 21 -22.13 -8.54 -24.56
N LYS A 22 -22.91 -7.46 -24.58
CA LYS A 22 -23.83 -7.09 -25.67
C LYS A 22 -23.16 -6.38 -26.83
N SER A 23 -21.91 -5.96 -26.72
CA SER A 23 -21.15 -5.24 -27.75
C SER A 23 -20.16 -6.16 -28.43
N ASP A 24 -19.95 -6.00 -29.74
CA ASP A 24 -18.92 -6.72 -30.50
C ASP A 24 -17.62 -5.90 -30.64
N THR A 25 -17.55 -4.71 -30.04
CA THR A 25 -16.43 -3.77 -30.16
C THR A 25 -15.74 -3.56 -28.82
N THR A 26 -14.52 -3.06 -28.84
CA THR A 26 -13.81 -2.58 -27.66
C THR A 26 -14.63 -1.53 -26.94
N LEU A 27 -14.60 -1.57 -25.62
CA LEU A 27 -15.27 -0.63 -24.73
C LEU A 27 -14.24 0.23 -24.01
N VAL A 28 -14.41 1.54 -24.01
CA VAL A 28 -13.56 2.47 -23.27
C VAL A 28 -14.40 3.14 -22.19
N TYR A 29 -14.01 3.00 -20.94
CA TYR A 29 -14.65 3.70 -19.82
C TYR A 29 -13.77 4.85 -19.36
N ILE A 30 -14.33 6.07 -19.31
CA ILE A 30 -13.65 7.28 -18.81
C ILE A 30 -14.22 7.62 -17.45
N GLY A 31 -13.47 7.27 -16.39
CA GLY A 31 -13.78 7.61 -15.01
C GLY A 31 -13.19 8.97 -14.58
N LYS A 32 -13.60 9.43 -13.42
CA LYS A 32 -13.16 10.73 -12.88
C LYS A 32 -11.73 10.69 -12.33
N ASP A 33 -11.34 9.59 -11.69
CA ASP A 33 -10.03 9.44 -11.06
C ASP A 33 -9.50 8.00 -11.09
N ASP A 34 -8.22 7.82 -10.75
CA ASP A 34 -7.55 6.52 -10.77
C ASP A 34 -8.11 5.55 -9.73
N ARG A 35 -8.66 6.04 -8.62
CA ARG A 35 -9.26 5.20 -7.58
C ARG A 35 -10.53 4.52 -8.11
N GLU A 36 -11.39 5.29 -8.77
CA GLU A 36 -12.60 4.77 -9.38
C GLU A 36 -12.30 3.65 -10.37
N ILE A 37 -11.39 3.88 -11.33
CA ILE A 37 -11.09 2.88 -12.35
C ILE A 37 -10.40 1.63 -11.80
N ILE A 38 -9.63 1.74 -10.71
CA ILE A 38 -9.03 0.58 -10.04
C ILE A 38 -10.12 -0.26 -9.35
N ASN A 39 -11.07 0.39 -8.66
CA ASN A 39 -12.21 -0.29 -8.04
C ASN A 39 -13.06 -1.01 -9.07
N ILE A 40 -13.34 -0.33 -10.18
CA ILE A 40 -14.07 -0.92 -11.31
C ILE A 40 -13.29 -2.12 -11.87
N LYS A 41 -11.97 -2.01 -12.04
CA LYS A 41 -11.15 -3.13 -12.51
C LYS A 41 -11.28 -4.34 -11.60
N ASN A 42 -11.12 -4.17 -10.29
CA ASN A 42 -11.18 -5.27 -9.33
C ASN A 42 -12.52 -6.02 -9.40
N LYS A 43 -13.63 -5.29 -9.58
CA LYS A 43 -14.96 -5.90 -9.75
C LYS A 43 -15.13 -6.55 -11.13
N LEU A 44 -14.59 -5.92 -12.18
CA LEU A 44 -14.64 -6.45 -13.54
C LEU A 44 -13.84 -7.75 -13.69
N THR A 45 -12.70 -7.90 -13.04
CA THR A 45 -11.89 -9.13 -13.11
C THR A 45 -12.57 -10.33 -12.47
N TRP A 46 -13.53 -10.09 -11.56
CA TRP A 46 -14.41 -11.12 -11.05
C TRP A 46 -15.52 -11.49 -12.06
N LEU A 47 -15.99 -10.54 -12.87
CA LEU A 47 -17.05 -10.71 -13.86
C LEU A 47 -16.55 -11.24 -15.22
N ILE A 48 -15.32 -10.85 -15.60
CA ILE A 48 -14.73 -11.05 -16.94
C ILE A 48 -13.24 -11.43 -16.75
N PRO A 49 -12.66 -12.29 -17.61
CA PRO A 49 -11.23 -12.62 -17.54
C PRO A 49 -10.33 -11.39 -17.50
N ASP A 50 -9.35 -11.35 -16.60
CA ASP A 50 -8.46 -10.19 -16.37
C ASP A 50 -7.72 -9.74 -17.65
N GLU A 51 -7.36 -10.68 -18.52
CA GLU A 51 -6.72 -10.43 -19.81
C GLU A 51 -7.52 -9.48 -20.73
N MET A 52 -8.82 -9.34 -20.48
CA MET A 52 -9.72 -8.50 -21.28
C MET A 52 -9.93 -7.11 -20.67
N VAL A 53 -9.36 -6.82 -19.50
CA VAL A 53 -9.55 -5.55 -18.78
C VAL A 53 -8.22 -4.82 -18.63
N LEU A 54 -8.01 -3.78 -19.41
CA LEU A 54 -6.79 -2.98 -19.44
C LEU A 54 -6.96 -1.67 -18.68
N LEU A 55 -5.89 -1.24 -17.99
CA LEU A 55 -5.83 0.06 -17.31
C LEU A 55 -4.91 1.01 -18.08
N TYR A 56 -5.42 2.20 -18.41
CA TYR A 56 -4.64 3.31 -18.96
C TYR A 56 -4.72 4.51 -18.02
N LYS A 57 -3.76 4.62 -17.11
CA LYS A 57 -3.70 5.64 -16.05
C LYS A 57 -3.06 6.93 -16.54
N ALA A 58 -3.35 8.04 -15.87
CA ALA A 58 -2.60 9.29 -16.03
C ALA A 58 -1.18 9.13 -15.46
N TRP A 59 -0.26 9.98 -15.91
CA TRP A 59 1.02 10.14 -15.22
C TRP A 59 0.78 10.56 -13.77
N ASP A 60 1.54 9.98 -12.89
CA ASP A 60 1.42 10.17 -11.45
C ASP A 60 2.22 11.36 -10.92
N GLN A 61 2.74 12.18 -11.82
CA GLN A 61 3.40 13.45 -11.54
C GLN A 61 2.46 14.65 -11.66
N ILE A 62 2.80 15.76 -11.00
CA ILE A 62 2.17 17.06 -11.30
C ILE A 62 2.71 17.54 -12.65
N PRO A 63 1.86 18.03 -13.57
CA PRO A 63 2.31 18.60 -14.82
C PRO A 63 3.37 19.69 -14.59
N TYR A 64 4.41 19.68 -15.41
CA TYR A 64 5.55 20.61 -15.32
C TYR A 64 6.43 20.47 -14.08
N ASP A 65 6.31 19.37 -13.34
CA ASP A 65 7.25 19.07 -12.24
C ASP A 65 8.58 18.51 -12.78
N ASN A 66 9.64 18.70 -11.98
CA ASN A 66 10.97 18.15 -12.24
C ASN A 66 11.14 16.70 -11.81
N ILE A 67 10.03 15.96 -11.71
CA ILE A 67 9.99 14.57 -11.30
C ILE A 67 9.35 13.76 -12.42
N SER A 68 9.97 12.65 -12.82
CA SER A 68 9.42 11.75 -13.83
C SER A 68 8.27 10.93 -13.27
N PRO A 69 7.29 10.52 -14.11
CA PRO A 69 6.28 9.53 -13.74
C PRO A 69 6.94 8.22 -13.33
N SER A 70 6.29 7.47 -12.46
CA SER A 70 6.80 6.15 -12.06
C SER A 70 6.96 5.23 -13.27
N LYS A 71 8.03 4.42 -13.28
CA LYS A 71 8.28 3.45 -14.37
C LYS A 71 7.14 2.45 -14.53
N GLU A 72 6.49 2.11 -13.44
CA GLU A 72 5.33 1.22 -13.44
C GLU A 72 4.16 1.80 -14.24
N ILE A 73 3.85 3.08 -14.07
CA ILE A 73 2.78 3.75 -14.83
C ILE A 73 3.16 3.89 -16.30
N GLN A 74 4.37 4.36 -16.61
CA GLN A 74 4.83 4.49 -18.00
C GLN A 74 4.72 3.15 -18.73
N THR A 75 5.16 2.07 -18.12
CA THR A 75 5.12 0.73 -18.73
C THR A 75 3.72 0.20 -18.89
N SER A 76 2.86 0.34 -17.87
CA SER A 76 1.46 -0.07 -17.94
C SER A 76 0.71 0.64 -19.08
N ARG A 77 1.00 1.95 -19.29
CA ARG A 77 0.47 2.72 -20.43
C ARG A 77 0.97 2.14 -21.75
N LEU A 78 2.27 1.93 -21.88
CA LEU A 78 2.88 1.37 -23.10
C LEU A 78 2.37 -0.04 -23.43
N GLU A 79 2.15 -0.88 -22.44
CA GLU A 79 1.55 -2.20 -22.60
C GLU A 79 0.13 -2.11 -23.17
N THR A 80 -0.70 -1.25 -22.58
CA THR A 80 -2.06 -1.01 -23.05
C THR A 80 -2.04 -0.53 -24.51
N LEU A 81 -1.19 0.45 -24.85
CA LEU A 81 -1.04 0.96 -26.21
C LEU A 81 -0.53 -0.11 -27.19
N SER A 82 0.40 -0.99 -26.74
CA SER A 82 0.90 -2.10 -27.56
C SER A 82 -0.19 -3.13 -27.87
N LEU A 83 -1.00 -3.49 -26.88
CA LEU A 83 -2.12 -4.41 -27.07
C LEU A 83 -3.15 -3.84 -28.02
N LEU A 84 -3.48 -2.55 -27.88
CA LEU A 84 -4.39 -1.85 -28.79
C LEU A 84 -3.86 -1.74 -30.23
N SER A 85 -2.53 -1.58 -30.39
CA SER A 85 -1.88 -1.45 -31.71
C SER A 85 -1.68 -2.80 -32.41
N SER A 86 -1.69 -3.92 -31.69
CA SER A 86 -1.32 -5.24 -32.22
C SER A 86 -2.32 -5.83 -33.23
N GLY A 87 -3.42 -5.12 -33.50
CA GLY A 87 -4.45 -5.55 -34.46
C GLY A 87 -5.17 -6.84 -34.07
N ASN A 88 -4.93 -7.33 -32.86
CA ASN A 88 -5.60 -8.49 -32.33
C ASN A 88 -7.08 -8.14 -32.14
N LYS A 89 -7.96 -8.76 -32.93
CA LYS A 89 -9.43 -8.52 -32.88
C LYS A 89 -10.09 -9.01 -31.57
N LYS A 90 -9.32 -9.20 -30.51
CA LYS A 90 -9.89 -9.53 -29.20
C LYS A 90 -10.62 -8.30 -28.68
N LYS A 91 -11.86 -8.52 -28.33
CA LYS A 91 -12.72 -7.56 -27.64
C LYS A 91 -12.16 -7.31 -26.22
N ILE A 92 -11.93 -6.05 -25.88
CA ILE A 92 -11.32 -5.64 -24.60
C ILE A 92 -12.05 -4.46 -23.97
N ILE A 93 -11.90 -4.30 -22.68
CA ILE A 93 -12.32 -3.10 -21.93
C ILE A 93 -11.07 -2.30 -21.59
N VAL A 94 -11.08 -1.01 -21.91
CA VAL A 94 -10.04 -0.07 -21.49
C VAL A 94 -10.63 0.86 -20.43
N LEU A 95 -10.08 0.83 -19.24
CA LEU A 95 -10.43 1.72 -18.15
C LEU A 95 -9.42 2.86 -18.10
N THR A 96 -9.89 4.09 -18.19
CA THR A 96 -9.06 5.29 -18.19
C THR A 96 -9.71 6.42 -17.42
N THR A 97 -8.98 7.51 -17.21
CA THR A 97 -9.48 8.72 -16.55
C THR A 97 -9.43 9.91 -17.49
N LEU A 98 -10.16 10.98 -17.14
CA LEU A 98 -10.08 12.24 -17.88
C LEU A 98 -8.63 12.72 -18.00
N ASN A 99 -7.87 12.69 -16.90
CA ASN A 99 -6.47 13.12 -16.88
C ASN A 99 -5.57 12.32 -17.83
N ALA A 100 -5.87 11.05 -18.05
CA ALA A 100 -5.09 10.17 -18.91
C ALA A 100 -5.46 10.34 -20.38
N ILE A 101 -6.76 10.46 -20.69
CA ILE A 101 -7.25 10.47 -22.08
C ILE A 101 -7.01 11.80 -22.78
N ILE A 102 -6.95 12.91 -22.05
CA ILE A 102 -6.62 14.23 -22.61
C ILE A 102 -5.13 14.40 -22.89
N GLN A 103 -4.29 13.54 -22.34
CA GLN A 103 -2.85 13.58 -22.53
C GLN A 103 -2.46 12.89 -23.84
N LYS A 104 -1.70 13.57 -24.66
CA LYS A 104 -1.12 13.01 -25.88
C LYS A 104 -0.06 11.97 -25.56
N THR A 105 0.07 10.98 -26.44
CA THR A 105 0.96 9.82 -26.26
C THR A 105 1.73 9.53 -27.55
N LEU A 106 2.55 8.47 -27.52
CA LEU A 106 3.32 8.00 -28.67
C LEU A 106 2.43 7.66 -29.87
N PRO A 107 2.90 7.85 -31.10
CA PRO A 107 2.20 7.35 -32.29
C PRO A 107 2.30 5.83 -32.40
N LYS A 108 1.25 5.17 -32.91
CA LYS A 108 1.14 3.72 -33.11
C LYS A 108 2.39 3.10 -33.78
N ASN A 109 2.95 3.82 -34.76
CA ASN A 109 4.13 3.36 -35.50
C ASN A 109 5.38 3.23 -34.62
N GLU A 110 5.53 4.07 -33.59
CA GLU A 110 6.66 4.02 -32.67
C GLU A 110 6.48 2.91 -31.63
N ILE A 111 5.26 2.64 -31.23
CA ILE A 111 4.94 1.50 -30.36
C ILE A 111 5.32 0.20 -31.04
N SER A 112 4.84 -0.06 -32.25
CA SER A 112 5.05 -1.34 -32.94
C SER A 112 6.52 -1.66 -33.21
N LYS A 113 7.38 -0.67 -33.42
CA LYS A 113 8.81 -0.84 -33.69
C LYS A 113 9.66 -1.21 -32.48
N ASN A 114 9.21 -0.88 -31.26
CA ASN A 114 10.03 -0.94 -30.06
C ASN A 114 9.62 -2.07 -29.10
N PHE A 115 8.69 -2.94 -29.51
CA PHE A 115 8.34 -4.16 -28.78
C PHE A 115 8.99 -5.36 -29.42
N ILE A 116 9.95 -5.99 -28.73
CA ILE A 116 10.78 -7.05 -29.28
C ILE A 116 10.53 -8.34 -28.51
N THR A 117 10.36 -9.46 -29.22
CA THR A 117 10.23 -10.76 -28.59
C THR A 117 11.59 -11.42 -28.51
N ILE A 118 12.02 -11.76 -27.30
CA ILE A 118 13.24 -12.51 -27.02
C ILE A 118 12.86 -13.94 -26.69
N SER A 119 13.51 -14.90 -27.35
CA SER A 119 13.19 -16.33 -27.20
C SER A 119 14.45 -17.14 -26.87
N LYS A 120 14.26 -18.23 -26.14
CA LYS A 120 15.32 -19.24 -25.96
C LYS A 120 15.83 -19.71 -27.30
N LYS A 121 17.16 -19.93 -27.45
CA LYS A 121 17.89 -20.30 -28.69
C LYS A 121 17.94 -19.20 -29.74
N SER A 122 17.43 -18.00 -29.49
CA SER A 122 17.69 -16.88 -30.41
C SER A 122 19.15 -16.38 -30.23
N LYS A 123 19.73 -15.88 -31.31
CA LYS A 123 21.06 -15.27 -31.30
C LYS A 123 20.91 -13.76 -31.08
N ILE A 124 21.60 -13.25 -30.10
CA ILE A 124 21.65 -11.83 -29.80
C ILE A 124 23.03 -11.48 -29.23
N LYS A 125 23.70 -10.51 -29.82
CA LYS A 125 24.96 -10.03 -29.27
C LYS A 125 24.75 -9.22 -28.04
N LEU A 126 25.59 -9.44 -27.04
CA LEU A 126 25.52 -8.75 -25.76
C LEU A 126 25.49 -7.23 -25.90
N ASP A 127 26.37 -6.69 -26.78
CA ASP A 127 26.45 -5.24 -27.01
C ASP A 127 25.18 -4.70 -27.68
N GLU A 128 24.56 -5.42 -28.58
CA GLU A 128 23.32 -5.06 -29.24
C GLU A 128 22.16 -5.02 -28.22
N LEU A 129 22.09 -6.02 -27.34
CA LEU A 129 21.07 -6.08 -26.29
C LEU A 129 21.27 -4.96 -25.25
N LEU A 130 22.50 -4.63 -24.91
CA LEU A 130 22.82 -3.51 -24.01
C LEU A 130 22.34 -2.17 -24.57
N LEU A 131 22.67 -1.89 -25.83
CA LEU A 131 22.25 -0.65 -26.49
C LEU A 131 20.72 -0.59 -26.61
N LEU A 132 20.08 -1.72 -26.88
CA LEU A 132 18.63 -1.84 -26.94
C LEU A 132 17.97 -1.53 -25.59
N LEU A 133 18.46 -2.12 -24.49
CA LEU A 133 17.93 -1.88 -23.13
C LEU A 133 18.04 -0.40 -22.74
N ILE A 134 19.19 0.22 -23.00
CA ILE A 134 19.39 1.66 -22.74
C ILE A 134 18.42 2.49 -23.59
N LYS A 135 18.30 2.19 -24.89
CA LYS A 135 17.35 2.86 -25.81
C LYS A 135 15.92 2.77 -25.31
N LEU A 136 15.51 1.61 -24.78
CA LEU A 136 14.18 1.34 -24.25
C LEU A 136 13.94 1.94 -22.84
N GLY A 137 14.93 2.65 -22.28
CA GLY A 137 14.82 3.36 -21.01
C GLY A 137 15.08 2.53 -19.77
N TYR A 138 15.70 1.33 -19.89
CA TYR A 138 16.15 0.54 -18.75
C TYR A 138 17.42 1.15 -18.15
N GLU A 139 17.52 1.10 -16.82
CA GLU A 139 18.65 1.62 -16.08
C GLU A 139 19.67 0.50 -15.74
N ARG A 140 20.94 0.75 -16.03
CA ARG A 140 22.00 -0.20 -15.71
C ARG A 140 22.43 -0.08 -14.26
N THR A 141 22.30 -1.18 -13.52
CA THR A 141 22.69 -1.28 -12.10
C THR A 141 23.72 -2.39 -11.89
N ALA A 142 24.37 -2.39 -10.72
CA ALA A 142 25.27 -3.49 -10.35
C ALA A 142 24.48 -4.77 -9.98
N LEU A 143 23.27 -4.60 -9.43
CA LEU A 143 22.39 -5.67 -8.98
C LEU A 143 20.93 -5.24 -9.22
N VAL A 144 20.19 -6.05 -9.95
CA VAL A 144 18.77 -5.79 -10.26
C VAL A 144 17.90 -5.99 -9.01
N ARG A 145 17.18 -4.95 -8.61
CA ARG A 145 16.27 -4.95 -7.46
C ARG A 145 14.89 -4.41 -7.81
N ASP A 146 14.85 -3.36 -8.60
CA ASP A 146 13.62 -2.64 -8.94
C ASP A 146 13.25 -2.81 -10.41
N LYS A 147 11.98 -2.58 -10.73
CA LYS A 147 11.47 -2.66 -12.10
C LYS A 147 12.19 -1.68 -13.01
N SER A 148 12.43 -2.07 -14.24
CA SER A 148 13.17 -1.33 -15.28
C SER A 148 14.68 -1.24 -15.06
N GLU A 149 15.23 -2.03 -14.17
CA GLU A 149 16.67 -2.18 -14.01
C GLU A 149 17.21 -3.38 -14.78
N PHE A 150 18.49 -3.29 -15.19
CA PHE A 150 19.23 -4.43 -15.71
C PHE A 150 20.68 -4.45 -15.21
N ALA A 151 21.26 -5.64 -15.14
CA ALA A 151 22.64 -5.86 -14.75
C ALA A 151 23.30 -6.90 -15.67
N ILE A 152 24.60 -6.73 -15.94
CA ILE A 152 25.37 -7.67 -16.78
C ILE A 152 26.56 -8.17 -15.98
N ARG A 153 26.73 -9.50 -15.92
CA ARG A 153 27.82 -10.18 -15.22
C ARG A 153 28.36 -11.31 -16.10
N GLY A 154 29.39 -11.01 -16.90
CA GLY A 154 29.91 -11.95 -17.88
C GLY A 154 28.87 -12.27 -18.95
N SER A 155 28.50 -13.51 -19.10
CA SER A 155 27.46 -14.00 -20.02
C SER A 155 26.04 -13.96 -19.45
N ILE A 156 25.87 -13.48 -18.21
CA ILE A 156 24.57 -13.43 -17.51
C ILE A 156 24.01 -12.01 -17.60
N ILE A 157 22.76 -11.92 -18.01
CA ILE A 157 22.00 -10.67 -18.06
C ILE A 157 20.79 -10.81 -17.14
N ASP A 158 20.71 -9.98 -16.14
CA ASP A 158 19.56 -9.85 -15.24
C ASP A 158 18.71 -8.65 -15.69
N ILE A 159 17.40 -8.83 -15.84
CA ILE A 159 16.48 -7.75 -16.25
C ILE A 159 15.22 -7.85 -15.42
N PHE A 160 14.77 -6.74 -14.83
CA PHE A 160 13.47 -6.68 -14.20
C PHE A 160 12.47 -5.98 -15.14
N LEU A 161 11.76 -6.79 -15.89
CA LEU A 161 10.70 -6.30 -16.77
C LEU A 161 9.53 -5.79 -15.93
N PRO A 162 9.00 -4.60 -16.21
CA PRO A 162 7.89 -4.01 -15.44
C PRO A 162 6.62 -4.85 -15.40
N GLN A 163 6.33 -5.63 -16.45
CA GLN A 163 5.19 -6.53 -16.54
C GLN A 163 5.35 -7.83 -15.75
N PHE A 164 6.55 -8.11 -15.23
CA PHE A 164 6.79 -9.32 -14.43
C PHE A 164 6.77 -8.97 -12.93
N GLU A 165 6.32 -9.91 -12.12
CA GLU A 165 6.41 -9.79 -10.66
C GLU A 165 7.82 -10.04 -10.13
N LYS A 166 8.65 -10.77 -10.90
CA LYS A 166 10.01 -11.13 -10.56
C LYS A 166 10.95 -10.86 -11.72
N PRO A 167 12.21 -10.48 -11.44
CA PRO A 167 13.19 -10.29 -12.48
C PRO A 167 13.55 -11.62 -13.16
N ILE A 168 14.00 -11.52 -14.42
CA ILE A 168 14.44 -12.64 -15.22
C ILE A 168 15.95 -12.60 -15.40
N ARG A 169 16.54 -13.78 -15.46
CA ARG A 169 17.95 -14.01 -15.77
C ARG A 169 18.07 -14.71 -17.09
N ILE A 170 18.89 -14.18 -17.96
CA ILE A 170 19.21 -14.70 -19.28
C ILE A 170 20.66 -15.18 -19.24
N ASP A 171 20.88 -16.45 -19.48
CA ASP A 171 22.22 -17.02 -19.65
C ASP A 171 22.56 -17.12 -21.14
N LEU A 172 23.67 -16.53 -21.56
CA LEU A 172 24.18 -16.58 -22.90
C LEU A 172 25.32 -17.62 -23.00
N PHE A 173 25.27 -18.42 -24.02
CA PHE A 173 26.43 -19.21 -24.46
C PHE A 173 26.88 -18.61 -25.80
N ASP A 174 28.01 -17.90 -25.77
CA ASP A 174 28.46 -17.06 -26.89
C ASP A 174 27.35 -15.99 -27.21
N ASP A 175 26.80 -15.98 -28.40
CA ASP A 175 25.71 -15.11 -28.84
C ASP A 175 24.30 -15.78 -28.74
N GLU A 176 24.20 -17.02 -28.24
CA GLU A 176 22.95 -17.78 -28.18
C GLU A 176 22.35 -17.78 -26.76
N ILE A 177 21.06 -17.56 -26.65
CA ILE A 177 20.33 -17.62 -25.36
C ILE A 177 20.16 -19.10 -24.96
N GLU A 178 20.93 -19.55 -23.98
CA GLU A 178 20.87 -20.91 -23.48
C GLU A 178 19.68 -21.12 -22.54
N SER A 179 19.46 -20.20 -21.60
CA SER A 179 18.36 -20.32 -20.66
C SER A 179 17.79 -18.98 -20.26
N ILE A 180 16.49 -18.99 -19.91
CA ILE A 180 15.75 -17.83 -19.36
C ILE A 180 14.96 -18.33 -18.15
N PHE A 181 15.13 -17.70 -16.98
CA PHE A 181 14.39 -18.10 -15.78
C PHE A 181 14.17 -16.91 -14.82
N GLU A 182 13.14 -17.03 -13.99
CA GLU A 182 12.86 -16.07 -12.94
C GLU A 182 13.77 -16.28 -11.72
N PHE A 183 14.19 -15.20 -11.11
CA PHE A 183 14.94 -15.24 -9.85
C PHE A 183 14.37 -14.27 -8.82
N ASP A 184 14.65 -14.52 -7.58
CA ASP A 184 14.26 -13.67 -6.47
C ASP A 184 15.25 -12.49 -6.36
N PRO A 185 14.78 -11.21 -6.42
CA PRO A 185 15.67 -10.05 -6.42
C PRO A 185 16.45 -9.87 -5.12
N VAL A 186 15.98 -10.44 -4.01
CA VAL A 186 16.63 -10.33 -2.70
C VAL A 186 17.68 -11.43 -2.53
N THR A 187 17.30 -12.69 -2.75
CA THR A 187 18.21 -13.84 -2.57
C THR A 187 19.05 -14.15 -3.79
N GLN A 188 18.74 -13.56 -4.96
CA GLN A 188 19.38 -13.81 -6.25
C GLN A 188 19.30 -15.27 -6.72
N LYS A 189 18.48 -16.09 -6.07
CA LYS A 189 18.29 -17.50 -6.39
C LYS A 189 17.15 -17.70 -7.37
N ARG A 190 17.28 -18.70 -8.23
CA ARG A 190 16.21 -19.13 -9.14
C ARG A 190 14.97 -19.53 -8.34
N VAL A 191 13.80 -19.04 -8.76
CA VAL A 191 12.53 -19.29 -8.05
C VAL A 191 11.89 -20.58 -8.52
N ASN A 192 11.76 -20.78 -9.84
CA ASN A 192 11.08 -21.92 -10.43
C ASN A 192 12.06 -22.84 -11.20
N LYS A 193 11.78 -24.16 -11.23
CA LYS A 193 12.54 -25.11 -12.06
C LYS A 193 12.20 -24.97 -13.55
N SER A 194 11.06 -24.38 -13.91
CA SER A 194 10.65 -24.16 -15.29
C SER A 194 11.45 -23.03 -15.93
N SER A 195 11.86 -23.20 -17.18
CA SER A 195 12.46 -22.13 -17.98
C SER A 195 11.40 -21.42 -18.82
N ILE A 196 11.52 -20.10 -18.93
CA ILE A 196 10.70 -19.27 -19.80
C ILE A 196 11.12 -19.54 -21.26
N LYS A 197 10.16 -19.81 -22.14
CA LYS A 197 10.44 -20.07 -23.57
C LYS A 197 10.69 -18.79 -24.35
N SER A 198 9.92 -17.74 -24.07
CA SER A 198 10.03 -16.42 -24.69
C SER A 198 9.35 -15.37 -23.83
N PHE A 199 9.76 -14.11 -23.98
CA PHE A 199 9.11 -12.97 -23.35
C PHE A 199 9.15 -11.76 -24.30
N LYS A 200 8.23 -10.81 -24.11
CA LYS A 200 8.26 -9.51 -24.79
C LYS A 200 9.11 -8.53 -23.97
N LEU A 201 10.09 -7.93 -24.61
CA LEU A 201 10.83 -6.79 -24.08
C LEU A 201 10.08 -5.53 -24.46
N ASN A 202 9.47 -4.89 -23.48
CA ASN A 202 8.70 -3.66 -23.61
C ASN A 202 9.57 -2.45 -23.26
N PRO A 203 9.36 -1.26 -23.89
CA PRO A 203 9.98 -0.04 -23.40
C PRO A 203 9.58 0.24 -21.96
N SER A 204 10.50 0.77 -21.17
CA SER A 204 10.28 1.19 -19.79
C SER A 204 10.05 2.70 -19.66
N SER A 205 10.08 3.43 -20.77
CA SER A 205 9.83 4.86 -20.85
C SER A 205 9.07 5.22 -22.11
N GLU A 206 8.17 6.21 -22.03
CA GLU A 206 7.51 6.81 -23.20
C GLU A 206 8.48 7.66 -24.04
N LEU A 207 9.66 8.03 -23.47
CA LEU A 207 10.75 8.68 -24.20
C LEU A 207 11.72 7.63 -24.74
N ILE A 208 11.70 7.40 -26.05
CA ILE A 208 12.62 6.48 -26.73
C ILE A 208 13.75 7.28 -27.36
N LEU A 209 14.95 7.17 -26.75
CA LEU A 209 16.11 7.94 -27.15
C LEU A 209 16.92 7.19 -28.23
N ASP A 210 16.57 7.36 -29.50
CA ASP A 210 17.45 7.01 -30.62
C ASP A 210 18.04 8.28 -31.28
N ASN A 211 19.06 8.11 -32.10
CA ASN A 211 19.76 9.23 -32.73
C ASN A 211 18.80 10.14 -33.50
N LYS A 212 17.81 9.58 -34.20
CA LYS A 212 16.83 10.31 -34.98
C LYS A 212 15.92 11.16 -34.10
N ASN A 213 15.44 10.60 -33.00
CA ASN A 213 14.57 11.30 -32.06
C ASN A 213 15.34 12.41 -31.31
N ILE A 214 16.61 12.15 -30.95
CA ILE A 214 17.49 13.16 -30.33
C ILE A 214 17.75 14.32 -31.31
N GLU A 215 17.96 14.06 -32.60
CA GLU A 215 18.14 15.11 -33.61
C GLU A 215 16.88 15.95 -33.78
N LYS A 216 15.69 15.33 -33.80
CA LYS A 216 14.42 16.03 -33.82
C LYS A 216 14.24 16.91 -32.60
N PHE A 217 14.49 16.37 -31.43
CA PHE A 217 14.47 17.13 -30.17
C PHE A 217 15.37 18.37 -30.26
N ARG A 218 16.64 18.18 -30.65
CA ARG A 218 17.60 19.29 -30.79
C ARG A 218 17.09 20.37 -31.72
N SER A 219 16.56 19.99 -32.88
CA SER A 219 16.03 20.92 -33.88
C SER A 219 14.85 21.71 -33.33
N LYS A 220 13.82 21.00 -32.81
CA LYS A 220 12.61 21.62 -32.30
C LYS A 220 12.89 22.47 -31.05
N PHE A 221 13.75 21.99 -30.12
CA PHE A 221 14.10 22.74 -28.93
C PHE A 221 14.77 24.07 -29.24
N ARG A 222 15.72 24.07 -30.20
CA ARG A 222 16.39 25.31 -30.68
C ARG A 222 15.44 26.27 -31.36
N SER A 223 14.43 25.79 -32.08
CA SER A 223 13.44 26.64 -32.73
C SER A 223 12.49 27.33 -31.74
N ILE A 224 12.21 26.70 -30.60
CA ILE A 224 11.28 27.24 -29.61
C ILE A 224 12.02 28.11 -28.57
N PHE A 225 13.20 27.70 -28.14
CA PHE A 225 13.92 28.34 -27.03
C PHE A 225 15.20 29.02 -27.50
N GLN A 226 15.20 30.35 -27.51
CA GLN A 226 16.36 31.14 -27.99
C GLN A 226 17.61 30.91 -27.12
N ASN A 227 17.45 30.72 -25.82
CA ASN A 227 18.56 30.54 -24.83
C ASN A 227 18.87 29.08 -24.56
N PHE A 228 18.66 28.14 -25.49
CA PHE A 228 18.80 26.70 -25.31
C PHE A 228 20.14 26.25 -24.72
N ARG A 229 21.25 27.00 -24.97
CA ARG A 229 22.60 26.68 -24.48
C ARG A 229 22.72 26.73 -22.95
N LYS A 230 21.79 27.41 -22.25
CA LYS A 230 21.73 27.46 -20.79
C LYS A 230 20.91 26.32 -20.19
N SER A 231 20.24 25.53 -21.01
CA SER A 231 19.34 24.49 -20.56
C SER A 231 20.10 23.20 -20.27
N GLN A 232 20.14 22.79 -19.00
CA GLN A 232 20.66 21.49 -18.59
C GLN A 232 19.83 20.33 -19.21
N THR A 233 18.53 20.53 -19.37
CA THR A 233 17.62 19.58 -20.04
C THR A 233 18.05 19.35 -21.49
N TYR A 234 18.42 20.43 -22.22
CA TYR A 234 18.91 20.31 -23.58
C TYR A 234 20.23 19.51 -23.67
N GLU A 235 21.16 19.76 -22.75
CA GLU A 235 22.44 19.03 -22.70
C GLU A 235 22.24 17.54 -22.39
N MET A 236 21.42 17.23 -21.38
CA MET A 236 21.17 15.85 -20.98
C MET A 236 20.51 15.04 -22.11
N PHE A 237 19.44 15.53 -22.71
CA PHE A 237 18.82 14.87 -23.87
C PHE A 237 19.76 14.77 -25.05
N SER A 238 20.58 15.79 -25.30
CA SER A 238 21.56 15.76 -26.39
C SER A 238 22.67 14.73 -26.17
N SER A 239 22.97 14.38 -24.93
CA SER A 239 23.94 13.30 -24.58
C SER A 239 23.27 11.92 -24.48
N GLY A 240 21.97 11.81 -24.75
CA GLY A 240 21.22 10.54 -24.69
C GLY A 240 20.75 10.17 -23.28
N MET A 241 20.70 11.13 -22.35
CA MET A 241 20.20 10.94 -20.98
C MET A 241 18.82 11.58 -20.82
N ILE A 242 17.91 10.91 -20.12
CA ILE A 242 16.60 11.48 -19.77
C ILE A 242 16.76 12.25 -18.45
N PRO A 243 16.53 13.59 -18.46
CA PRO A 243 16.49 14.36 -17.21
C PRO A 243 15.24 14.00 -16.40
N SER A 244 15.28 14.15 -15.09
CA SER A 244 14.09 14.00 -14.25
C SER A 244 13.02 15.03 -14.67
N GLY A 245 11.77 14.56 -14.84
CA GLY A 245 10.68 15.38 -15.39
C GLY A 245 10.77 15.62 -16.91
N GLY A 246 11.62 14.88 -17.60
CA GLY A 246 11.85 15.07 -19.05
C GLY A 246 10.67 14.66 -19.93
N GLU A 247 9.75 13.85 -19.43
CA GLU A 247 8.60 13.32 -20.17
C GLU A 247 7.69 14.42 -20.72
N GLN A 248 7.63 15.58 -20.08
CA GLN A 248 6.89 16.77 -20.59
C GLN A 248 7.40 17.29 -21.94
N PHE A 249 8.63 16.93 -22.35
CA PHE A 249 9.21 17.28 -23.65
C PHE A 249 8.88 16.26 -24.73
N LEU A 250 8.06 15.26 -24.48
CA LEU A 250 7.62 14.25 -25.44
C LEU A 250 7.24 14.83 -26.82
N PRO A 251 6.55 15.99 -26.94
CA PRO A 251 6.21 16.59 -28.23
C PRO A 251 7.42 16.97 -29.11
N LEU A 252 8.60 17.15 -28.52
CA LEU A 252 9.79 17.53 -29.27
C LEU A 252 10.49 16.34 -29.97
N PHE A 253 10.21 15.10 -29.54
CA PHE A 253 10.84 13.89 -30.05
C PHE A 253 10.12 13.32 -31.28
N TYR A 254 8.82 13.59 -31.42
CA TYR A 254 7.97 13.02 -32.47
C TYR A 254 7.38 14.13 -33.37
N ASP A 255 7.10 13.80 -34.61
CA ASP A 255 6.51 14.77 -35.53
C ASP A 255 5.06 15.08 -35.17
N ASN A 256 4.30 14.03 -34.86
CA ASN A 256 2.94 14.13 -34.37
C ASN A 256 2.82 13.17 -33.16
N LEU A 257 2.06 13.59 -32.17
CA LEU A 257 1.60 12.74 -31.09
C LEU A 257 0.15 12.30 -31.38
N GLU A 258 -0.21 11.15 -30.87
CA GLU A 258 -1.56 10.61 -30.92
C GLU A 258 -2.21 10.68 -29.54
N THR A 259 -3.49 10.36 -29.44
CA THR A 259 -4.26 10.26 -28.20
C THR A 259 -4.73 8.83 -28.01
N LEU A 260 -5.23 8.46 -26.84
CA LEU A 260 -5.84 7.16 -26.64
C LEU A 260 -7.04 6.94 -27.58
N PHE A 261 -7.74 8.01 -27.99
CA PHE A 261 -8.83 7.92 -28.97
C PHE A 261 -8.38 7.35 -30.31
N ASP A 262 -7.20 7.74 -30.79
CA ASP A 262 -6.65 7.23 -32.06
C ASP A 262 -6.38 5.72 -31.97
N TYR A 263 -6.01 5.19 -30.79
CA TYR A 263 -5.82 3.74 -30.55
C TYR A 263 -7.14 2.97 -30.47
N CYS A 264 -8.25 3.64 -30.20
CA CYS A 264 -9.56 3.06 -29.93
C CYS A 264 -10.62 3.44 -30.99
N GLU A 265 -10.24 3.63 -32.25
CA GLU A 265 -11.08 4.19 -33.33
C GLU A 265 -12.48 3.56 -33.48
N ASN A 266 -12.63 2.24 -33.28
CA ASN A 266 -13.89 1.52 -33.45
C ASN A 266 -14.49 1.08 -32.12
N SER A 267 -14.29 1.83 -31.04
CA SER A 267 -14.78 1.49 -29.71
C SER A 267 -16.10 2.22 -29.36
N LYS A 268 -16.80 1.68 -28.38
CA LYS A 268 -17.85 2.40 -27.64
C LYS A 268 -17.24 3.09 -26.44
N ILE A 269 -17.65 4.34 -26.18
CA ILE A 269 -17.19 5.11 -25.04
C ILE A 269 -18.28 5.20 -24.00
N LEU A 270 -17.96 4.80 -22.79
CA LEU A 270 -18.74 5.05 -21.60
C LEU A 270 -18.09 6.16 -20.79
N ILE A 271 -18.85 7.14 -20.36
CA ILE A 271 -18.35 8.25 -19.57
C ILE A 271 -19.09 8.37 -18.23
N HIS A 272 -18.33 8.71 -17.19
CA HIS A 272 -18.94 9.14 -15.93
C HIS A 272 -19.74 10.45 -16.12
N ASN A 273 -20.75 10.66 -15.31
CA ASN A 273 -21.68 11.81 -15.46
C ASN A 273 -20.99 13.16 -15.55
N ASP A 274 -19.95 13.39 -14.75
CA ASP A 274 -19.36 14.71 -14.49
C ASP A 274 -18.13 15.01 -15.37
N ILE A 275 -17.79 14.13 -16.33
CA ILE A 275 -16.53 14.23 -17.10
C ILE A 275 -16.38 15.54 -17.85
N ILE A 276 -17.46 16.09 -18.40
CA ILE A 276 -17.41 17.34 -19.18
C ILE A 276 -17.15 18.55 -18.26
N GLU A 277 -17.77 18.56 -17.09
CA GLU A 277 -17.56 19.62 -16.08
C GLU A 277 -16.14 19.57 -15.50
N LEU A 278 -15.65 18.37 -15.22
CA LEU A 278 -14.29 18.13 -14.73
C LEU A 278 -13.21 18.52 -15.75
N PHE A 279 -13.55 18.59 -17.05
CA PHE A 279 -12.60 19.02 -18.07
C PHE A 279 -12.19 20.49 -17.90
N ASP A 280 -13.16 21.37 -17.64
CA ASP A 280 -12.89 22.80 -17.46
C ASP A 280 -11.99 23.05 -16.26
N GLU A 281 -12.29 22.42 -15.11
CA GLU A 281 -11.45 22.48 -13.92
C GLU A 281 -10.02 21.95 -14.19
N ARG A 282 -9.93 20.86 -14.95
CA ARG A 282 -8.61 20.29 -15.30
C ARG A 282 -7.81 21.20 -16.22
N SER A 283 -8.45 21.84 -17.19
CA SER A 283 -7.81 22.79 -18.12
C SER A 283 -7.28 24.02 -17.39
N GLU A 284 -8.06 24.57 -16.47
CA GLU A 284 -7.61 25.67 -15.60
C GLU A 284 -6.38 25.27 -14.77
N ASN A 285 -6.42 24.10 -14.14
CA ASN A 285 -5.29 23.59 -13.35
C ASN A 285 -4.00 23.43 -14.20
N LEU A 286 -4.11 22.95 -15.44
CA LEU A 286 -2.96 22.79 -16.34
C LEU A 286 -2.33 24.14 -16.69
N ASN A 287 -3.16 25.17 -16.95
CA ASN A 287 -2.69 26.52 -17.22
C ASN A 287 -2.03 27.14 -15.97
N ASP A 288 -2.62 26.99 -14.82
CA ASP A 288 -2.06 27.47 -13.54
C ASP A 288 -0.66 26.85 -13.28
N TYR A 289 -0.50 25.55 -13.51
CA TYR A 289 0.80 24.88 -13.35
C TYR A 289 1.83 25.41 -14.35
N PHE A 290 1.42 25.63 -15.60
CA PHE A 290 2.31 26.18 -16.61
C PHE A 290 2.74 27.61 -16.26
N GLU A 291 1.81 28.50 -15.89
CA GLU A 291 2.10 29.87 -15.52
C GLU A 291 3.01 29.95 -14.29
N ALA A 292 2.74 29.15 -13.27
CA ALA A 292 3.57 29.06 -12.06
C ALA A 292 5.04 28.73 -12.39
N ARG A 293 5.28 27.85 -13.37
CA ARG A 293 6.63 27.43 -13.78
C ARG A 293 7.28 28.38 -14.79
N ASN A 294 6.51 28.97 -15.68
CA ASN A 294 7.03 29.82 -16.76
C ASN A 294 7.54 31.19 -16.26
N ASN A 295 7.11 31.62 -15.07
CA ASN A 295 7.51 32.88 -14.44
C ASN A 295 8.95 32.89 -13.91
N SER A 296 9.69 31.78 -13.95
CA SER A 296 11.09 31.73 -13.55
C SER A 296 12.03 32.09 -14.73
N LYS A 297 13.09 32.88 -14.47
CA LYS A 297 13.96 33.48 -15.52
C LYS A 297 14.71 32.50 -16.44
N ASP A 298 14.79 31.22 -16.08
CA ASP A 298 15.47 30.16 -16.84
C ASP A 298 14.56 28.94 -17.07
N SER A 299 13.25 29.19 -17.29
CA SER A 299 12.27 28.14 -17.50
C SER A 299 12.15 27.79 -18.98
N PHE A 300 12.29 26.48 -19.26
CA PHE A 300 12.11 25.90 -20.59
C PHE A 300 10.92 24.95 -20.53
N PHE A 301 9.70 25.48 -20.68
CA PHE A 301 8.48 24.67 -20.63
C PHE A 301 7.65 24.87 -21.89
N LEU A 302 7.02 23.77 -22.35
CA LEU A 302 6.10 23.82 -23.49
C LEU A 302 4.70 24.23 -23.00
N LYS A 303 3.94 24.94 -23.85
CA LYS A 303 2.52 25.25 -23.53
C LYS A 303 1.71 23.96 -23.36
N PRO A 304 0.64 23.98 -22.53
CA PRO A 304 -0.21 22.81 -22.32
C PRO A 304 -0.70 22.15 -23.60
N ASP A 305 -1.09 22.93 -24.61
CA ASP A 305 -1.65 22.43 -25.88
C ASP A 305 -0.69 21.53 -26.67
N ASN A 306 0.63 21.57 -26.36
CA ASN A 306 1.58 20.67 -27.01
C ASN A 306 1.40 19.23 -26.52
N LEU A 307 1.11 19.02 -25.23
CA LEU A 307 1.04 17.70 -24.60
C LEU A 307 -0.39 17.26 -24.24
N PHE A 308 -1.31 18.21 -24.11
CA PHE A 308 -2.71 17.94 -23.77
C PHE A 308 -3.62 18.44 -24.90
N ILE A 309 -4.79 17.82 -25.03
CA ILE A 309 -5.82 18.28 -25.97
C ILE A 309 -6.70 19.34 -25.31
N ASP A 310 -7.19 20.29 -26.10
CA ASP A 310 -8.16 21.28 -25.68
C ASP A 310 -9.60 20.75 -25.65
N LYS A 311 -10.52 21.53 -25.12
CA LYS A 311 -11.94 21.16 -24.98
C LYS A 311 -12.62 20.94 -26.33
N ASP A 312 -12.35 21.81 -27.32
CA ASP A 312 -12.97 21.72 -28.63
C ASP A 312 -12.55 20.45 -29.35
N TYR A 313 -11.26 20.10 -29.27
CA TYR A 313 -10.75 18.83 -29.81
C TYR A 313 -11.36 17.63 -29.09
N PHE A 314 -11.46 17.68 -27.74
CA PHE A 314 -12.05 16.62 -26.95
C PHE A 314 -13.51 16.35 -27.31
N GLU A 315 -14.35 17.41 -27.35
CA GLU A 315 -15.78 17.30 -27.68
C GLU A 315 -15.97 16.85 -29.13
N LYS A 316 -15.20 17.41 -30.08
CA LYS A 316 -15.21 17.00 -31.47
C LYS A 316 -14.82 15.55 -31.65
N THR A 317 -13.78 15.11 -30.94
CA THR A 317 -13.32 13.70 -31.01
C THR A 317 -14.36 12.78 -30.42
N LEU A 318 -14.93 13.12 -29.27
CA LEU A 318 -16.00 12.35 -28.66
C LEU A 318 -17.21 12.20 -29.61
N SER A 319 -17.55 13.24 -30.37
CA SER A 319 -18.70 13.17 -31.29
C SER A 319 -18.56 12.10 -32.37
N ASN A 320 -17.35 11.63 -32.68
CA ASN A 320 -17.10 10.57 -33.65
C ASN A 320 -17.35 9.16 -33.08
N PHE A 321 -17.58 9.02 -31.77
CA PHE A 321 -17.79 7.75 -31.11
C PHE A 321 -19.25 7.55 -30.67
N SER A 322 -19.62 6.29 -30.50
CA SER A 322 -20.88 5.94 -29.85
C SER A 322 -20.73 6.12 -28.34
N ILE A 323 -21.27 7.22 -27.80
CA ILE A 323 -21.13 7.59 -26.39
C ILE A 323 -22.34 7.16 -25.60
N THR A 324 -22.09 6.57 -24.43
CA THR A 324 -23.11 6.30 -23.41
C THR A 324 -22.68 6.93 -22.08
N LYS A 325 -23.53 7.79 -21.52
CA LYS A 325 -23.31 8.45 -20.24
C LYS A 325 -23.94 7.62 -19.12
N LEU A 326 -23.19 7.35 -18.05
CA LEU A 326 -23.72 6.69 -16.85
C LEU A 326 -24.19 7.78 -15.88
N SER A 327 -25.48 7.83 -15.56
CA SER A 327 -26.09 8.81 -14.68
C SER A 327 -26.53 8.18 -13.37
N LEU A 328 -26.21 8.83 -12.23
CA LEU A 328 -26.70 8.45 -10.91
C LEU A 328 -28.19 8.84 -10.71
N PHE A 329 -28.69 9.76 -11.52
CA PHE A 329 -30.05 10.28 -11.43
C PHE A 329 -30.91 9.80 -12.61
N ASN A 330 -32.22 9.73 -12.35
CA ASN A 330 -33.19 9.39 -13.40
C ASN A 330 -33.48 10.65 -14.22
N ASN A 331 -32.98 10.74 -15.44
CA ASN A 331 -33.30 11.83 -16.35
C ASN A 331 -34.34 11.39 -17.38
N GLU A 332 -35.14 12.32 -17.84
CA GLU A 332 -36.11 12.05 -18.92
C GLU A 332 -35.37 11.62 -20.20
N GLY A 333 -35.63 10.40 -20.67
CA GLY A 333 -34.96 9.81 -21.85
C GLY A 333 -33.85 8.79 -21.53
N ASP A 334 -33.56 8.53 -20.28
CA ASP A 334 -32.61 7.49 -19.89
C ASP A 334 -33.15 6.09 -20.24
N ASN A 335 -32.30 5.22 -20.77
CA ASN A 335 -32.61 3.82 -20.89
C ASN A 335 -32.59 3.18 -19.51
N PRO A 336 -33.67 2.50 -19.07
CA PRO A 336 -33.70 1.86 -17.77
C PRO A 336 -32.67 0.73 -17.73
N ILE A 337 -31.91 0.69 -16.63
CA ILE A 337 -31.05 -0.44 -16.31
C ILE A 337 -31.87 -1.45 -15.56
N ASN A 338 -31.65 -2.72 -15.86
CA ASN A 338 -32.30 -3.83 -15.17
C ASN A 338 -31.62 -4.14 -13.81
N LEU A 339 -31.29 -3.07 -13.05
CA LEU A 339 -30.73 -3.13 -11.70
C LEU A 339 -31.81 -2.75 -10.70
N LYS A 340 -32.16 -3.69 -9.84
CA LYS A 340 -33.14 -3.45 -8.78
C LYS A 340 -32.42 -3.45 -7.43
N LYS A 341 -32.37 -2.29 -6.75
CA LYS A 341 -31.78 -2.20 -5.41
C LYS A 341 -32.53 -3.07 -4.41
N ILE A 342 -31.78 -3.77 -3.56
CA ILE A 342 -32.31 -4.59 -2.46
C ILE A 342 -32.06 -3.83 -1.16
N ASN A 343 -33.14 -3.58 -0.42
CA ASN A 343 -33.07 -2.94 0.89
C ASN A 343 -32.61 -3.95 1.96
N ASN A 344 -32.10 -3.43 3.08
CA ASN A 344 -31.64 -4.27 4.20
C ASN A 344 -32.71 -5.29 4.61
N ILE A 345 -32.28 -6.55 4.71
CA ILE A 345 -33.11 -7.68 5.10
C ILE A 345 -33.26 -7.70 6.62
N SER A 346 -32.18 -7.38 7.36
CA SER A 346 -32.26 -7.26 8.81
C SER A 346 -33.00 -5.98 9.19
N SER A 347 -34.12 -6.10 9.87
CA SER A 347 -34.71 -4.96 10.57
C SER A 347 -33.75 -4.49 11.64
N ILE A 348 -33.62 -3.15 11.83
CA ILE A 348 -32.78 -2.46 12.83
C ILE A 348 -33.27 -2.78 14.27
N ARG A 349 -33.43 -4.04 14.63
CA ARG A 349 -33.80 -4.50 15.96
C ARG A 349 -32.62 -5.23 16.61
N GLU A 350 -32.61 -5.23 17.92
CA GLU A 350 -31.52 -5.62 18.81
C GLU A 350 -30.93 -7.05 18.62
N SER A 351 -31.45 -7.87 17.70
CA SER A 351 -30.98 -9.21 17.38
C SER A 351 -31.13 -9.53 15.89
N ILE A 352 -30.23 -10.35 15.34
CA ILE A 352 -30.32 -10.89 13.98
C ILE A 352 -31.55 -11.81 13.92
N ASP A 353 -32.46 -11.53 13.00
CA ASP A 353 -33.66 -12.34 12.76
C ASP A 353 -33.33 -13.42 11.71
N PHE A 354 -32.82 -14.56 12.18
CA PHE A 354 -32.46 -15.69 11.33
C PHE A 354 -33.65 -16.30 10.59
N ASP A 355 -34.85 -16.26 11.16
CA ASP A 355 -36.06 -16.78 10.50
C ASP A 355 -36.43 -15.90 9.30
N PHE A 356 -36.27 -14.58 9.43
CA PHE A 356 -36.51 -13.66 8.33
C PHE A 356 -35.48 -13.82 7.21
N ILE A 357 -34.21 -13.98 7.60
CA ILE A 357 -33.10 -14.24 6.65
C ILE A 357 -33.36 -15.56 5.91
N LYS A 358 -33.73 -16.60 6.60
CA LYS A 358 -34.06 -17.91 6.01
C LYS A 358 -35.20 -17.79 5.00
N LYS A 359 -36.30 -17.12 5.36
CA LYS A 359 -37.43 -16.87 4.46
C LYS A 359 -37.04 -16.13 3.20
N PHE A 360 -36.13 -15.12 3.34
CA PHE A 360 -35.65 -14.40 2.18
C PHE A 360 -34.85 -15.30 1.22
N PHE A 361 -33.97 -16.16 1.75
CA PHE A 361 -33.23 -17.12 0.94
C PHE A 361 -34.16 -18.16 0.30
N ASP A 362 -35.09 -18.73 1.04
CA ASP A 362 -36.03 -19.76 0.53
C ASP A 362 -36.91 -19.21 -0.59
N ILE A 363 -37.49 -18.02 -0.43
CA ILE A 363 -38.35 -17.38 -1.42
C ILE A 363 -37.56 -17.05 -2.70
N ASN A 364 -36.40 -16.42 -2.55
CA ASN A 364 -35.66 -15.94 -3.72
C ASN A 364 -34.89 -17.06 -4.43
N SER A 365 -34.36 -18.05 -3.71
CA SER A 365 -33.65 -19.17 -4.32
C SER A 365 -34.61 -20.10 -5.13
N ALA A 366 -35.90 -19.99 -4.95
CA ALA A 366 -36.86 -20.74 -5.76
C ALA A 366 -36.79 -20.39 -7.26
N SER A 367 -36.55 -19.14 -7.61
CA SER A 367 -36.56 -18.62 -8.98
C SER A 367 -35.29 -17.94 -9.43
N LYS A 368 -34.34 -17.61 -8.52
CA LYS A 368 -33.14 -16.81 -8.76
C LYS A 368 -31.90 -17.47 -8.15
N LYS A 369 -30.73 -17.12 -8.68
CA LYS A 369 -29.45 -17.43 -8.02
C LYS A 369 -29.09 -16.31 -7.07
N ILE A 370 -28.53 -16.64 -5.91
CA ILE A 370 -28.11 -15.68 -4.89
C ILE A 370 -26.58 -15.79 -4.73
N ILE A 371 -25.89 -14.66 -4.85
CA ILE A 371 -24.45 -14.57 -4.62
C ILE A 371 -24.22 -13.70 -3.40
N ILE A 372 -23.68 -14.27 -2.35
CA ILE A 372 -23.30 -13.58 -1.12
C ILE A 372 -21.90 -13.01 -1.32
N CYS A 373 -21.80 -11.70 -1.32
CA CYS A 373 -20.56 -10.95 -1.55
C CYS A 373 -19.94 -10.56 -0.22
N CYS A 374 -18.77 -11.10 0.08
CA CYS A 374 -18.01 -10.85 1.31
C CYS A 374 -16.84 -9.94 1.03
N ASN A 375 -16.46 -9.11 2.01
CA ASN A 375 -15.38 -8.12 1.85
C ASN A 375 -13.97 -8.75 1.96
N SER A 376 -13.85 -9.94 2.55
CA SER A 376 -12.57 -10.64 2.74
C SER A 376 -12.78 -12.15 2.85
N GLU A 377 -11.70 -12.95 2.66
CA GLU A 377 -11.72 -14.39 2.90
C GLU A 377 -12.18 -14.72 4.33
N GLY A 378 -11.74 -13.92 5.28
CA GLY A 378 -12.11 -14.11 6.66
C GLY A 378 -13.58 -13.79 6.96
N SER A 379 -14.17 -12.77 6.32
CA SER A 379 -15.61 -12.52 6.46
C SER A 379 -16.43 -13.59 5.74
N LEU A 380 -15.93 -14.12 4.63
CA LEU A 380 -16.54 -15.24 3.91
C LEU A 380 -16.68 -16.46 4.82
N GLU A 381 -15.60 -16.88 5.50
CA GLU A 381 -15.62 -18.03 6.42
C GLU A 381 -16.65 -17.83 7.55
N LYS A 382 -16.72 -16.61 8.10
CA LYS A 382 -17.68 -16.28 9.17
C LYS A 382 -19.12 -16.28 8.69
N VAL A 383 -19.40 -15.66 7.53
CA VAL A 383 -20.73 -15.68 6.92
C VAL A 383 -21.16 -17.11 6.65
N TYR A 384 -20.26 -17.92 6.08
CA TYR A 384 -20.52 -19.34 5.82
C TYR A 384 -20.92 -20.08 7.10
N ASN A 385 -20.13 -19.95 8.17
CA ASN A 385 -20.41 -20.62 9.44
C ASN A 385 -21.73 -20.15 10.06
N ILE A 386 -22.01 -18.82 10.06
CA ILE A 386 -23.26 -18.29 10.61
C ILE A 386 -24.47 -18.82 9.85
N LEU A 387 -24.44 -18.88 8.52
CA LEU A 387 -25.54 -19.38 7.71
C LEU A 387 -25.73 -20.88 7.88
N ASN A 388 -24.64 -21.65 7.94
CA ASN A 388 -24.67 -23.08 8.14
C ASN A 388 -25.20 -23.46 9.53
N ASP A 389 -24.72 -22.79 10.59
CA ASP A 389 -25.03 -23.16 11.98
C ASP A 389 -26.44 -22.71 12.40
N ASN A 390 -26.94 -21.56 11.90
CA ASN A 390 -28.21 -21.00 12.38
C ASN A 390 -29.39 -21.28 11.45
N ILE A 391 -29.16 -21.35 10.15
CA ILE A 391 -30.28 -21.53 9.17
C ILE A 391 -30.11 -22.75 8.25
N PHE A 392 -29.03 -23.52 8.45
CA PHE A 392 -28.70 -24.76 7.70
C PHE A 392 -28.59 -24.53 6.18
N ILE A 393 -28.01 -23.36 5.79
CA ILE A 393 -27.67 -23.04 4.40
C ILE A 393 -26.14 -23.14 4.26
N SER A 394 -25.69 -23.99 3.31
CA SER A 394 -24.27 -24.15 2.96
C SER A 394 -24.04 -23.58 1.56
N PRO A 395 -23.63 -22.28 1.42
CA PRO A 395 -23.38 -21.69 0.11
C PRO A 395 -22.16 -22.33 -0.56
N VAL A 396 -22.17 -22.43 -1.88
CA VAL A 396 -21.01 -22.91 -2.65
C VAL A 396 -20.04 -21.73 -2.91
N GLU A 397 -18.78 -21.91 -2.55
CA GLU A 397 -17.76 -20.89 -2.79
C GLU A 397 -17.41 -20.81 -4.28
N ILE A 398 -17.38 -19.60 -4.82
CA ILE A 398 -16.97 -19.30 -6.20
C ILE A 398 -15.91 -18.19 -6.21
N GLN A 399 -14.96 -18.28 -7.14
CA GLN A 399 -13.91 -17.27 -7.30
C GLN A 399 -14.24 -16.20 -8.34
N ASN A 400 -15.09 -16.55 -9.31
CA ASN A 400 -15.52 -15.63 -10.38
C ASN A 400 -16.90 -16.04 -10.92
N LEU A 401 -17.48 -15.20 -11.75
CA LEU A 401 -18.82 -15.43 -12.30
C LEU A 401 -18.92 -16.70 -13.16
N SER A 402 -17.82 -17.15 -13.79
CA SER A 402 -17.82 -18.36 -14.62
C SER A 402 -17.95 -19.65 -13.80
N ASP A 403 -17.69 -19.60 -12.49
CA ASP A 403 -17.77 -20.76 -11.61
C ASP A 403 -19.20 -21.03 -11.10
N LEU A 404 -20.18 -20.25 -11.58
CA LEU A 404 -21.57 -20.43 -11.21
C LEU A 404 -22.09 -21.82 -11.55
N SER A 405 -22.31 -22.66 -10.53
CA SER A 405 -22.87 -24.00 -10.64
C SER A 405 -24.40 -23.97 -10.76
N GLU A 406 -25.04 -25.16 -10.79
CA GLU A 406 -26.51 -25.31 -10.73
C GLU A 406 -27.07 -24.98 -9.33
N ASP A 407 -26.22 -24.92 -8.31
CA ASP A 407 -26.63 -24.54 -6.98
C ASP A 407 -27.26 -23.14 -6.97
N LYS A 408 -28.11 -22.89 -5.99
CA LYS A 408 -28.91 -21.67 -5.95
C LYS A 408 -28.26 -20.57 -5.13
N ILE A 409 -27.40 -20.92 -4.18
CA ILE A 409 -26.79 -20.00 -3.25
C ILE A 409 -25.26 -20.15 -3.31
N HIS A 410 -24.58 -19.07 -3.64
CA HIS A 410 -23.12 -19.01 -3.76
C HIS A 410 -22.56 -17.96 -2.81
N ILE A 411 -21.28 -18.08 -2.48
CA ILE A 411 -20.54 -17.12 -1.67
C ILE A 411 -19.20 -16.82 -2.32
N THR A 412 -18.76 -15.55 -2.26
CA THR A 412 -17.52 -15.11 -2.88
C THR A 412 -16.91 -13.93 -2.13
N VAL A 413 -15.61 -13.71 -2.34
CA VAL A 413 -14.93 -12.47 -1.93
C VAL A 413 -15.09 -11.45 -3.04
N LEU A 414 -16.03 -10.53 -2.88
CA LEU A 414 -16.27 -9.41 -3.79
C LEU A 414 -16.78 -8.23 -2.98
N GLU A 415 -16.02 -7.13 -2.97
CA GLU A 415 -16.43 -5.92 -2.27
C GLU A 415 -17.64 -5.29 -2.95
N LEU A 416 -18.78 -5.28 -2.26
CA LEU A 416 -20.02 -4.72 -2.75
C LEU A 416 -20.62 -3.78 -1.71
N GLU A 417 -20.84 -2.52 -2.07
CA GLU A 417 -21.38 -1.53 -1.13
C GLU A 417 -22.90 -1.59 -1.01
N GLU A 418 -23.58 -1.82 -2.13
CA GLU A 418 -25.04 -1.90 -2.21
C GLU A 418 -25.45 -3.25 -2.80
N SER A 419 -26.51 -3.83 -2.25
CA SER A 419 -27.09 -5.08 -2.75
C SER A 419 -28.11 -4.80 -3.84
N PHE A 420 -28.11 -5.62 -4.88
CA PHE A 420 -29.00 -5.45 -6.02
C PHE A 420 -29.31 -6.79 -6.71
N GLU A 421 -30.31 -6.73 -7.56
CA GLU A 421 -30.71 -7.81 -8.47
C GLU A 421 -30.38 -7.39 -9.91
N GLN A 422 -29.76 -8.29 -10.66
CA GLN A 422 -29.48 -8.16 -12.10
C GLN A 422 -29.64 -9.52 -12.80
N ASN A 423 -30.36 -9.56 -13.90
CA ASN A 423 -30.50 -10.76 -14.76
C ASN A 423 -30.83 -12.05 -14.00
N ASN A 424 -31.80 -12.02 -13.07
CA ASN A 424 -32.19 -13.12 -12.19
C ASN A 424 -31.11 -13.61 -11.21
N ILE A 425 -30.06 -12.79 -10.99
CA ILE A 425 -29.05 -13.03 -9.97
C ILE A 425 -29.17 -11.92 -8.92
N ILE A 426 -29.22 -12.33 -7.66
CA ILE A 426 -29.20 -11.44 -6.51
C ILE A 426 -27.78 -11.37 -5.99
N PHE A 427 -27.20 -10.19 -6.04
CA PHE A 427 -25.93 -9.88 -5.38
C PHE A 427 -26.23 -9.24 -4.02
N ILE A 428 -25.85 -9.90 -2.95
CA ILE A 428 -26.16 -9.45 -1.60
C ILE A 428 -24.89 -9.36 -0.78
N ASN A 429 -24.66 -8.22 -0.11
CA ASN A 429 -23.53 -8.00 0.76
C ASN A 429 -23.86 -8.36 2.22
N GLU A 430 -22.81 -8.54 3.02
CA GLU A 430 -22.91 -8.85 4.45
C GLU A 430 -23.79 -7.85 5.22
N LYS A 431 -23.62 -6.56 4.92
CA LYS A 431 -24.36 -5.48 5.58
C LYS A 431 -25.87 -5.58 5.33
N THR A 432 -26.28 -5.97 4.16
CA THR A 432 -27.71 -6.15 3.83
C THR A 432 -28.29 -7.33 4.56
N ILE A 433 -27.53 -8.43 4.76
CA ILE A 433 -27.97 -9.64 5.44
C ILE A 433 -28.05 -9.41 6.96
N PHE A 434 -26.97 -8.89 7.57
CA PHE A 434 -26.79 -8.83 9.02
C PHE A 434 -26.97 -7.45 9.62
N GLY A 435 -27.08 -6.38 8.81
CA GLY A 435 -27.12 -5.00 9.26
C GLY A 435 -25.75 -4.39 9.54
N TYR A 436 -24.66 -5.18 9.52
CA TYR A 436 -23.27 -4.77 9.78
C TYR A 436 -22.29 -5.69 9.04
N SER A 437 -21.02 -5.27 8.93
CA SER A 437 -19.95 -6.09 8.34
C SER A 437 -19.28 -6.97 9.41
N LEU A 438 -18.96 -8.21 9.06
CA LEU A 438 -18.51 -9.24 9.99
C LEU A 438 -16.97 -9.34 10.01
N ALA A 439 -16.33 -9.28 11.20
CA ALA A 439 -14.88 -9.43 11.38
C ALA A 439 -14.45 -10.87 11.72
N VAL A 440 -13.32 -11.40 11.19
CA VAL A 440 -12.96 -12.84 11.29
C VAL A 440 -11.49 -13.14 11.61
N LYS A 441 -11.26 -14.34 12.15
CA LYS A 441 -9.97 -14.93 12.52
C LYS A 441 -9.25 -15.52 11.31
N SER A 442 -8.04 -15.04 11.00
CA SER A 442 -7.16 -15.65 9.99
C SER A 442 -5.93 -16.30 10.62
N ARG A 443 -5.59 -17.52 10.19
CA ARG A 443 -4.38 -18.25 10.58
C ARG A 443 -3.32 -18.08 9.48
N LYS A 444 -2.27 -17.29 9.69
CA LYS A 444 -1.06 -17.36 8.86
C LYS A 444 0.21 -17.45 9.72
N LYS A 445 0.95 -18.55 9.56
CA LYS A 445 2.15 -18.91 10.32
C LYS A 445 3.48 -18.50 9.66
N ASP A 446 3.50 -18.01 8.42
CA ASP A 446 4.73 -17.90 7.61
C ASP A 446 5.30 -16.48 7.37
N GLN A 447 4.59 -15.42 7.78
CA GLN A 447 5.05 -14.04 7.51
C GLN A 447 6.14 -13.52 8.47
N LYS A 448 6.31 -14.16 9.63
CA LYS A 448 7.30 -13.74 10.65
C LYS A 448 8.77 -13.81 10.18
N LYS A 449 9.08 -14.65 9.21
CA LYS A 449 10.46 -14.83 8.71
C LYS A 449 10.88 -13.76 7.68
N LYS A 450 9.96 -13.19 6.92
CA LYS A 450 10.28 -12.21 5.86
C LYS A 450 10.78 -10.86 6.40
N PHE A 451 10.22 -10.39 7.50
CA PHE A 451 10.54 -9.08 8.07
C PHE A 451 11.98 -8.97 8.60
N LEU A 452 12.53 -10.08 9.11
CA LEU A 452 13.91 -10.13 9.64
C LEU A 452 14.98 -10.01 8.54
N PHE A 453 14.70 -10.51 7.33
CA PHE A 453 15.64 -10.47 6.22
C PHE A 453 15.74 -9.08 5.56
N GLU A 454 14.70 -8.25 5.64
CA GLU A 454 14.70 -6.92 5.04
C GLU A 454 15.56 -5.89 5.80
N GLU A 455 15.71 -6.03 7.12
CA GLU A 455 16.60 -5.14 7.90
C GLU A 455 18.09 -5.43 7.68
N LEU A 456 18.46 -6.68 7.42
CA LEU A 456 19.85 -7.08 7.15
C LEU A 456 20.33 -6.63 5.77
N ASN A 457 19.42 -6.39 4.83
CA ASN A 457 19.74 -5.92 3.47
C ASN A 457 20.13 -4.42 3.38
N LYS A 458 20.11 -3.69 4.50
CA LYS A 458 20.50 -2.27 4.56
C LYS A 458 21.96 -2.04 4.97
N LEU A 459 22.82 -3.06 4.94
CA LEU A 459 24.23 -2.92 5.25
C LEU A 459 24.94 -2.25 4.06
N SER A 460 25.40 -1.02 4.26
CA SER A 460 26.27 -0.31 3.34
C SER A 460 27.76 -0.54 3.68
N GLN A 461 28.63 -0.47 2.66
CA GLN A 461 30.08 -0.52 2.89
C GLN A 461 30.50 0.61 3.84
N GLY A 462 31.30 0.29 4.86
CA GLY A 462 31.70 1.22 5.91
C GLY A 462 30.83 1.19 7.16
N SER A 463 29.66 0.52 7.13
CA SER A 463 28.77 0.42 8.30
C SER A 463 29.46 -0.23 9.50
N LEU A 464 29.24 0.33 10.68
CA LEU A 464 29.71 -0.26 11.94
C LEU A 464 28.78 -1.39 12.37
N LEU A 465 29.37 -2.52 12.70
CA LEU A 465 28.69 -3.73 13.17
C LEU A 465 29.26 -4.17 14.51
N VAL A 466 28.46 -4.89 15.27
CA VAL A 466 28.90 -5.57 16.50
C VAL A 466 28.88 -7.07 16.25
N HIS A 467 30.03 -7.69 16.28
CA HIS A 467 30.14 -9.14 16.29
C HIS A 467 29.96 -9.66 17.71
N SER A 468 29.08 -10.64 17.89
CA SER A 468 28.70 -11.16 19.24
C SER A 468 29.87 -11.64 20.07
N GLU A 469 30.97 -12.12 19.47
CA GLU A 469 32.15 -12.63 20.18
C GLU A 469 33.35 -11.70 20.14
N TYR A 470 33.51 -10.89 19.05
CA TYR A 470 34.73 -10.13 18.84
C TYR A 470 34.55 -8.60 18.99
N GLY A 471 33.29 -8.10 19.09
CA GLY A 471 33.05 -6.69 19.37
C GLY A 471 32.80 -5.85 18.13
N ILE A 472 33.10 -4.57 18.25
CA ILE A 472 32.79 -3.56 17.22
C ILE A 472 33.74 -3.72 16.05
N CYS A 473 33.19 -3.85 14.86
CA CYS A 473 33.89 -4.00 13.59
C CYS A 473 33.22 -3.17 12.49
N ARG A 474 33.91 -3.00 11.36
CA ARG A 474 33.43 -2.32 10.18
C ARG A 474 33.16 -3.33 9.07
N PHE A 475 32.04 -3.20 8.39
CA PHE A 475 31.74 -4.00 7.20
C PHE A 475 32.43 -3.39 5.97
N ASN A 476 33.25 -4.18 5.28
CA ASN A 476 33.95 -3.74 4.08
C ASN A 476 33.24 -4.18 2.81
N ASN A 477 33.13 -5.48 2.58
CA ASN A 477 32.46 -6.05 1.41
C ASN A 477 32.12 -7.53 1.63
N ILE A 478 31.52 -8.15 0.61
CA ILE A 478 31.29 -9.59 0.56
C ILE A 478 32.34 -10.20 -0.39
N LYS A 479 33.08 -11.20 0.07
CA LYS A 479 34.07 -11.91 -0.71
C LYS A 479 33.78 -13.39 -0.77
N LYS A 480 34.10 -13.99 -1.91
CA LYS A 480 34.10 -15.46 -2.06
C LYS A 480 35.41 -16.02 -1.58
N ILE A 481 35.34 -16.99 -0.69
CA ILE A 481 36.51 -17.68 -0.11
C ILE A 481 36.34 -19.16 -0.37
N GLU A 482 37.36 -19.76 -0.98
CA GLU A 482 37.43 -21.22 -1.17
C GLU A 482 38.04 -21.84 0.10
N LEU A 483 37.25 -22.68 0.76
CA LEU A 483 37.66 -23.49 1.91
C LEU A 483 37.25 -24.94 1.66
N ASN A 484 38.22 -25.88 1.69
CA ASN A 484 37.97 -27.31 1.58
C ASN A 484 37.07 -27.68 0.36
N ASP A 485 37.48 -27.30 -0.86
CA ASP A 485 36.77 -27.54 -2.12
C ASP A 485 35.34 -26.99 -2.23
N SER A 486 34.92 -26.09 -1.35
CA SER A 486 33.65 -25.38 -1.42
C SER A 486 33.83 -23.85 -1.38
N VAL A 487 33.08 -23.14 -2.22
CA VAL A 487 33.10 -21.68 -2.27
C VAL A 487 32.03 -21.12 -1.35
N HIS A 488 32.46 -20.32 -0.37
CA HIS A 488 31.55 -19.65 0.58
C HIS A 488 31.54 -18.14 0.35
N ASP A 489 30.34 -17.56 0.33
CA ASP A 489 30.17 -16.11 0.37
C ASP A 489 30.37 -15.63 1.83
N CYS A 490 31.41 -14.83 2.08
CA CYS A 490 31.77 -14.36 3.41
C CYS A 490 31.72 -12.81 3.48
N LEU A 491 31.21 -12.28 4.59
CA LEU A 491 31.35 -10.86 4.90
C LEU A 491 32.76 -10.59 5.39
N GLU A 492 33.46 -9.63 4.77
CA GLU A 492 34.73 -9.10 5.25
C GLU A 492 34.49 -8.05 6.31
N LEU A 493 34.81 -8.39 7.57
CA LEU A 493 34.69 -7.53 8.74
C LEU A 493 36.07 -7.06 9.14
N GLU A 494 36.26 -5.75 9.26
CA GLU A 494 37.50 -5.11 9.66
C GLU A 494 37.45 -4.69 11.14
N PHE A 495 38.45 -5.11 11.88
CA PHE A 495 38.66 -4.79 13.29
C PHE A 495 39.86 -3.82 13.45
N ALA A 496 40.17 -3.42 14.70
CA ALA A 496 41.32 -2.59 14.99
C ALA A 496 42.60 -3.21 14.44
N ASP A 497 43.61 -2.38 14.15
CA ASP A 497 44.89 -2.75 13.59
C ASP A 497 44.79 -3.47 12.21
N ASN A 498 43.75 -3.13 11.41
CA ASN A 498 43.50 -3.71 10.08
C ASN A 498 43.32 -5.23 10.09
N GLN A 499 42.95 -5.79 11.25
CA GLN A 499 42.64 -7.22 11.36
C GLN A 499 41.31 -7.53 10.65
N LYS A 500 41.28 -8.64 9.91
CA LYS A 500 40.09 -9.01 9.12
C LYS A 500 39.52 -10.34 9.60
N LEU A 501 38.20 -10.39 9.71
CA LEU A 501 37.41 -11.59 9.95
C LEU A 501 36.49 -11.84 8.76
N PHE A 502 36.48 -13.07 8.26
CA PHE A 502 35.57 -13.49 7.21
C PHE A 502 34.45 -14.33 7.83
N LEU A 503 33.24 -13.73 7.85
CA LEU A 503 32.06 -14.38 8.43
C LEU A 503 31.20 -14.95 7.29
N PRO A 504 30.98 -16.29 7.23
CA PRO A 504 30.06 -16.88 6.26
C PRO A 504 28.66 -16.26 6.37
N VAL A 505 27.97 -16.08 5.22
CA VAL A 505 26.65 -15.45 5.17
C VAL A 505 25.61 -16.23 5.99
N GLU A 506 25.80 -17.53 6.16
CA GLU A 506 24.96 -18.39 7.00
C GLU A 506 25.00 -17.99 8.49
N ASN A 507 26.05 -17.29 8.89
CA ASN A 507 26.32 -16.89 10.28
C ASN A 507 26.00 -15.41 10.56
N LEU A 508 25.15 -14.78 9.76
CA LEU A 508 24.71 -13.38 9.94
C LEU A 508 24.08 -13.10 11.31
N ASN A 509 23.54 -14.10 11.98
CA ASN A 509 23.01 -14.00 13.33
C ASN A 509 24.07 -13.63 14.41
N TYR A 510 25.35 -13.73 14.10
CA TYR A 510 26.42 -13.28 15.00
C TYR A 510 26.72 -11.77 14.90
N ILE A 511 26.14 -11.05 13.97
CA ILE A 511 26.36 -9.62 13.80
C ILE A 511 25.07 -8.82 13.96
N THR A 512 25.22 -7.59 14.46
CA THR A 512 24.14 -6.61 14.57
C THR A 512 24.66 -5.24 14.16
N LYS A 513 23.80 -4.39 13.56
CA LYS A 513 24.20 -3.03 13.20
C LYS A 513 24.45 -2.20 14.46
N TYR A 514 25.56 -1.51 14.51
CA TYR A 514 25.84 -0.52 15.53
C TYR A 514 25.20 0.81 15.12
N GLY A 515 24.54 1.53 16.02
CA GLY A 515 23.65 2.67 15.77
C GLY A 515 24.09 3.69 14.69
N ASP A 516 23.30 4.76 14.50
CA ASP A 516 23.52 5.78 13.45
C ASP A 516 24.35 6.99 13.94
N GLU A 517 25.23 6.84 14.90
CA GLU A 517 26.10 7.95 15.37
C GLU A 517 27.38 8.08 14.53
N ASP A 518 27.88 9.29 14.41
CA ASP A 518 29.02 9.71 13.56
C ASP A 518 30.15 8.65 13.47
N GLU A 519 30.32 8.07 12.30
CA GLU A 519 31.19 6.92 11.99
C GLU A 519 32.69 7.16 12.28
N ASN A 520 33.09 8.41 12.51
CA ASN A 520 34.49 8.80 12.66
C ASN A 520 35.02 8.82 14.09
N SER A 521 34.18 8.62 15.12
CA SER A 521 34.59 8.74 16.53
C SER A 521 34.67 7.42 17.29
N ILE A 522 34.35 6.26 16.65
CA ILE A 522 34.25 4.98 17.36
C ILE A 522 35.50 4.13 17.10
N ASN A 523 36.17 3.72 18.17
CA ASN A 523 37.31 2.82 18.09
C ASN A 523 36.81 1.36 17.86
N LEU A 524 37.33 0.72 16.81
CA LEU A 524 37.12 -0.69 16.53
C LEU A 524 37.77 -1.57 17.62
N ASP A 525 37.16 -2.72 17.92
CA ASP A 525 37.75 -3.67 18.84
C ASP A 525 38.85 -4.50 18.20
N ARG A 526 39.79 -5.04 18.99
CA ARG A 526 40.82 -6.00 18.52
C ARG A 526 40.30 -7.42 18.59
N LEU A 527 40.56 -8.21 17.57
CA LEU A 527 40.23 -9.63 17.59
C LEU A 527 40.96 -10.36 18.74
N GLY A 528 40.23 -11.09 19.56
CA GLY A 528 40.74 -11.86 20.68
C GLY A 528 41.10 -11.05 21.94
N ALA A 529 40.86 -9.73 21.97
CA ALA A 529 41.14 -8.89 23.14
C ALA A 529 40.18 -9.14 24.30
N SER A 530 40.69 -9.20 25.51
CA SER A 530 39.88 -9.37 26.73
C SER A 530 38.97 -8.17 27.06
N SER A 531 39.23 -7.00 26.46
CA SER A 531 38.46 -5.76 26.67
C SER A 531 36.99 -5.90 26.28
N TRP A 532 36.72 -6.52 25.14
CA TRP A 532 35.34 -6.81 24.67
C TRP A 532 34.64 -7.79 25.61
N GLN A 533 35.34 -8.87 26.00
CA GLN A 533 34.78 -9.88 26.88
C GLN A 533 34.44 -9.29 28.27
N LYS A 534 35.26 -8.38 28.80
CA LYS A 534 34.96 -7.65 30.04
C LYS A 534 33.72 -6.75 29.89
N ARG A 535 33.66 -5.93 28.85
CA ARG A 535 32.48 -5.09 28.59
C ARG A 535 31.22 -5.92 28.36
N LYS A 536 31.35 -7.05 27.62
CA LYS A 536 30.27 -8.00 27.41
C LYS A 536 29.80 -8.62 28.72
N ALA A 537 30.71 -9.00 29.60
CA ALA A 537 30.41 -9.55 30.92
C ALA A 537 29.71 -8.53 31.83
N GLU A 538 30.19 -7.28 31.86
CA GLU A 538 29.55 -6.20 32.61
C GLU A 538 28.16 -5.86 32.05
N ALA A 539 28.03 -5.76 30.73
CA ALA A 539 26.74 -5.56 30.08
C ALA A 539 25.80 -6.74 30.34
N LYS A 540 26.31 -8.00 30.30
CA LYS A 540 25.55 -9.22 30.60
C LYS A 540 25.06 -9.22 32.03
N ASN A 541 25.87 -8.79 33.00
CA ASN A 541 25.46 -8.67 34.38
C ASN A 541 24.39 -7.61 34.58
N LYS A 542 24.55 -6.41 33.98
CA LYS A 542 23.53 -5.37 34.02
C LYS A 542 22.22 -5.83 33.34
N ILE A 543 22.32 -6.53 32.20
CA ILE A 543 21.17 -7.11 31.51
C ILE A 543 20.53 -8.22 32.36
N ARG A 544 21.35 -9.07 33.04
CA ARG A 544 20.85 -10.15 33.91
C ARG A 544 20.08 -9.61 35.11
N ASP A 545 20.53 -8.50 35.69
CA ASP A 545 19.83 -7.86 36.82
C ASP A 545 18.55 -7.19 36.38
N ALA A 546 18.56 -6.52 35.21
CA ALA A 546 17.34 -6.02 34.58
C ALA A 546 16.39 -7.16 34.18
N ALA A 547 16.92 -8.25 33.61
CA ALA A 547 16.14 -9.43 33.25
C ALA A 547 15.52 -10.13 34.45
N LYS A 548 16.24 -10.23 35.59
CA LYS A 548 15.68 -10.76 36.83
C LYS A 548 14.47 -9.97 37.31
N LYS A 549 14.52 -8.63 37.23
CA LYS A 549 13.37 -7.79 37.58
C LYS A 549 12.21 -8.01 36.61
N LEU A 550 12.48 -8.04 35.31
CA LEU A 550 11.47 -8.31 34.28
C LEU A 550 10.85 -9.69 34.41
N ILE A 551 11.66 -10.72 34.64
CA ILE A 551 11.18 -12.09 34.87
C ILE A 551 10.30 -12.17 36.14
N LYS A 552 10.67 -11.44 37.19
CA LYS A 552 9.86 -11.38 38.43
C LYS A 552 8.50 -10.72 38.20
N ILE A 553 8.47 -9.63 37.39
CA ILE A 553 7.23 -8.95 37.00
C ILE A 553 6.40 -9.88 36.09
N ALA A 554 7.03 -10.49 35.06
CA ALA A 554 6.37 -11.41 34.16
C ALA A 554 5.81 -12.65 34.89
N SER A 555 6.57 -13.24 35.83
CA SER A 555 6.12 -14.38 36.65
C SER A 555 4.92 -14.00 37.53
N LYS A 556 4.94 -12.82 38.13
CA LYS A 556 3.77 -12.33 38.88
C LYS A 556 2.55 -12.16 38.00
N ARG A 557 2.74 -11.62 36.78
CA ARG A 557 1.65 -11.45 35.81
C ARG A 557 1.07 -12.79 35.33
N LEU A 558 1.91 -13.77 35.03
CA LEU A 558 1.47 -15.10 34.60
C LEU A 558 0.70 -15.86 35.70
N GLN A 559 0.97 -15.56 36.97
CA GLN A 559 0.26 -16.15 38.12
C GLN A 559 -1.00 -15.36 38.49
N SER A 560 -1.17 -14.14 38.00
CA SER A 560 -2.35 -13.31 38.26
C SER A 560 -3.45 -13.59 37.24
N LYS A 561 -4.72 -13.45 37.70
CA LYS A 561 -5.87 -13.48 36.79
C LYS A 561 -6.14 -12.08 36.30
N SER A 562 -6.39 -11.93 34.98
CA SER A 562 -6.85 -10.66 34.42
C SER A 562 -8.28 -10.37 34.88
N LEU A 563 -8.65 -9.10 34.78
CA LEU A 563 -10.05 -8.69 34.94
C LEU A 563 -10.86 -9.24 33.75
N PRO A 564 -12.04 -9.82 33.97
CA PRO A 564 -12.80 -10.43 32.89
C PRO A 564 -13.35 -9.36 31.94
N ILE A 565 -12.89 -9.37 30.70
CA ILE A 565 -13.42 -8.54 29.61
C ILE A 565 -14.36 -9.43 28.79
N ASN A 566 -15.64 -9.05 28.72
CA ASN A 566 -16.64 -9.80 27.96
C ASN A 566 -16.50 -9.50 26.47
N THR A 567 -16.10 -10.49 25.69
CA THR A 567 -15.89 -10.42 24.25
C THR A 567 -17.16 -10.75 23.44
N GLY A 568 -18.15 -11.42 24.04
CA GLY A 568 -19.42 -11.82 23.43
C GLY A 568 -20.55 -10.79 23.50
N ASN A 569 -20.25 -9.49 23.40
CA ASN A 569 -21.25 -8.42 23.54
C ASN A 569 -21.93 -8.10 22.19
N THR A 570 -23.24 -8.15 22.14
CA THR A 570 -24.06 -7.79 20.94
C THR A 570 -23.88 -6.33 20.50
N GLU A 571 -23.53 -5.41 21.42
CA GLU A 571 -23.21 -4.01 21.08
C GLU A 571 -21.85 -3.88 20.37
N TYR A 572 -20.96 -4.85 20.50
CA TYR A 572 -19.67 -4.84 19.83
C TYR A 572 -19.82 -4.89 18.31
N ASP A 573 -20.71 -5.72 17.80
CA ASP A 573 -20.97 -5.80 16.37
C ASP A 573 -21.56 -4.49 15.82
N LYS A 574 -22.46 -3.86 16.60
CA LYS A 574 -22.99 -2.52 16.27
C LYS A 574 -21.88 -1.48 16.26
N PHE A 575 -20.93 -1.56 17.19
CA PHE A 575 -19.78 -0.68 17.23
C PHE A 575 -18.85 -0.88 16.03
N CYS A 576 -18.54 -2.13 15.66
CA CYS A 576 -17.75 -2.45 14.48
C CYS A 576 -18.36 -1.88 13.20
N SER A 577 -19.70 -1.92 13.06
CA SER A 577 -20.40 -1.37 11.88
C SER A 577 -20.30 0.15 11.74
N THR A 578 -19.94 0.89 12.81
CA THR A 578 -19.71 2.34 12.73
C THR A 578 -18.33 2.70 12.17
N PHE A 579 -17.46 1.70 11.89
CA PHE A 579 -16.19 1.94 11.25
C PHE A 579 -16.41 2.22 9.75
N PRO A 580 -15.97 3.40 9.25
CA PRO A 580 -16.31 3.82 7.89
C PRO A 580 -15.46 3.17 6.79
N TYR A 581 -14.52 2.29 7.16
CA TYR A 581 -13.58 1.64 6.24
C TYR A 581 -13.72 0.12 6.31
N VAL A 582 -13.21 -0.58 5.31
CA VAL A 582 -13.08 -2.03 5.32
C VAL A 582 -11.75 -2.40 5.96
N GLU A 583 -11.81 -3.31 6.93
CA GLU A 583 -10.61 -3.80 7.60
C GLU A 583 -9.80 -4.71 6.66
N THR A 584 -8.46 -4.62 6.74
CA THR A 584 -7.59 -5.59 6.09
C THR A 584 -7.52 -6.89 6.90
N ASP A 585 -7.16 -8.01 6.26
CA ASP A 585 -7.01 -9.31 6.95
C ASP A 585 -6.02 -9.22 8.12
N ASP A 586 -4.94 -8.44 7.98
CA ASP A 586 -3.97 -8.26 9.06
C ASP A 586 -4.55 -7.43 10.22
N GLN A 587 -5.37 -6.42 9.93
CA GLN A 587 -6.08 -5.67 10.97
C GLN A 587 -7.06 -6.56 11.74
N LEU A 588 -7.83 -7.37 11.01
CA LEU A 588 -8.75 -8.34 11.61
C LEU A 588 -7.99 -9.39 12.43
N GLY A 589 -6.88 -9.90 11.90
CA GLY A 589 -5.99 -10.80 12.61
C GLY A 589 -5.48 -10.21 13.93
N ALA A 590 -5.02 -8.94 13.92
CA ALA A 590 -4.57 -8.24 15.12
C ALA A 590 -5.70 -7.99 16.13
N ILE A 591 -6.91 -7.68 15.66
CA ILE A 591 -8.09 -7.51 16.52
C ILE A 591 -8.46 -8.83 17.19
N ASN A 592 -8.48 -9.92 16.44
CA ASN A 592 -8.79 -11.25 16.97
C ASN A 592 -7.73 -11.73 17.97
N ASP A 593 -6.45 -11.50 17.68
CA ASP A 593 -5.36 -11.78 18.62
C ASP A 593 -5.58 -11.08 19.98
N VAL A 594 -6.06 -9.84 19.98
CA VAL A 594 -6.38 -9.06 21.21
C VAL A 594 -7.61 -9.65 21.91
N ILE A 595 -8.63 -10.04 21.18
CA ILE A 595 -9.84 -10.70 21.74
C ILE A 595 -9.45 -12.04 22.39
N ASP A 596 -8.63 -12.85 21.72
CA ASP A 596 -8.12 -14.11 22.27
C ASP A 596 -7.30 -13.90 23.54
N ASP A 597 -6.54 -12.81 23.63
CA ASP A 597 -5.81 -12.44 24.84
C ASP A 597 -6.75 -12.11 26.00
N PHE A 598 -7.87 -11.45 25.73
CA PHE A 598 -8.88 -11.16 26.77
C PHE A 598 -9.57 -12.44 27.27
N ASP A 599 -9.85 -13.37 26.37
CA ASP A 599 -10.50 -14.65 26.71
C ASP A 599 -9.58 -15.62 27.47
N ARG A 600 -8.24 -15.47 27.36
CA ARG A 600 -7.28 -16.33 28.10
C ARG A 600 -7.36 -16.19 29.62
N GLY A 601 -7.92 -15.10 30.13
CA GLY A 601 -8.04 -14.85 31.57
C GLY A 601 -6.72 -14.58 32.29
N THR A 602 -5.63 -14.37 31.57
CA THR A 602 -4.31 -13.98 32.08
C THR A 602 -3.85 -12.66 31.44
N PRO A 603 -3.17 -11.78 32.19
CA PRO A 603 -2.74 -10.48 31.66
C PRO A 603 -1.79 -10.65 30.46
N SER A 604 -2.17 -10.18 29.29
CA SER A 604 -1.36 -10.21 28.08
C SER A 604 -0.42 -8.99 27.97
N ASP A 605 0.67 -9.12 27.21
CA ASP A 605 1.58 -8.04 26.82
C ASP A 605 1.84 -8.17 25.33
N ARG A 606 1.04 -7.48 24.51
CA ARG A 606 1.06 -7.59 23.05
C ARG A 606 1.63 -6.36 22.39
N LEU A 607 2.54 -6.58 21.43
CA LEU A 607 3.06 -5.55 20.53
C LEU A 607 2.36 -5.64 19.18
N ILE A 608 1.73 -4.55 18.76
CA ILE A 608 1.08 -4.41 17.44
C ILE A 608 1.99 -3.53 16.58
N VAL A 609 2.54 -4.11 15.53
CA VAL A 609 3.46 -3.45 14.59
C VAL A 609 2.76 -3.26 13.24
N GLY A 610 2.87 -2.09 12.68
CA GLY A 610 2.35 -1.77 11.34
C GLY A 610 2.81 -0.38 10.94
N ASP A 611 2.93 -0.12 9.64
CA ASP A 611 3.36 1.19 9.15
C ASP A 611 2.35 2.30 9.51
N VAL A 612 2.75 3.55 9.30
CA VAL A 612 1.87 4.72 9.52
C VAL A 612 0.63 4.61 8.64
N ALA A 613 -0.54 4.93 9.19
CA ALA A 613 -1.85 4.83 8.53
C ALA A 613 -2.30 3.40 8.15
N PHE A 614 -1.70 2.33 8.71
CA PHE A 614 -2.18 0.95 8.55
C PHE A 614 -3.32 0.59 9.52
N GLY A 615 -3.93 1.56 10.16
CA GLY A 615 -5.14 1.36 10.99
C GLY A 615 -4.88 0.74 12.37
N LYS A 616 -3.64 0.77 12.89
CA LYS A 616 -3.33 0.30 14.27
C LYS A 616 -4.27 0.87 15.33
N THR A 617 -4.72 2.12 15.15
CA THR A 617 -5.63 2.81 16.06
C THR A 617 -7.00 2.13 16.16
N GLU A 618 -7.52 1.53 15.09
CA GLU A 618 -8.80 0.82 15.15
C GLU A 618 -8.71 -0.42 16.04
N VAL A 619 -7.57 -1.12 16.04
CA VAL A 619 -7.36 -2.28 16.93
C VAL A 619 -7.53 -1.89 18.40
N ILE A 620 -6.91 -0.77 18.81
CA ILE A 620 -7.04 -0.31 20.20
C ILE A 620 -8.42 0.28 20.52
N ILE A 621 -9.08 0.91 19.55
CA ILE A 621 -10.44 1.45 19.74
C ILE A 621 -11.41 0.29 20.04
N ARG A 622 -11.28 -0.83 19.36
CA ARG A 622 -12.09 -2.03 19.63
C ARG A 622 -11.79 -2.66 20.98
N ALA A 623 -10.52 -2.74 21.36
CA ALA A 623 -10.12 -3.19 22.69
C ALA A 623 -10.68 -2.29 23.80
N LEU A 624 -10.61 -0.96 23.61
CA LEU A 624 -11.17 0.03 24.55
C LEU A 624 -12.68 -0.09 24.70
N PHE A 625 -13.38 -0.36 23.58
CA PHE A 625 -14.82 -0.58 23.63
C PHE A 625 -15.20 -1.78 24.51
N LEU A 626 -14.56 -2.92 24.26
CA LEU A 626 -14.81 -4.14 25.02
C LEU A 626 -14.51 -3.96 26.51
N ALA A 627 -13.39 -3.29 26.86
CA ALA A 627 -13.03 -2.99 28.22
C ALA A 627 -14.06 -2.07 28.88
N ALA A 628 -14.47 -0.95 28.24
CA ALA A 628 -15.44 -0.01 28.77
C ALA A 628 -16.82 -0.64 28.99
N LYS A 629 -17.29 -1.48 28.04
CA LYS A 629 -18.56 -2.22 28.20
C LYS A 629 -18.51 -3.28 29.30
N SER A 630 -17.33 -3.76 29.62
CA SER A 630 -17.09 -4.64 30.78
C SER A 630 -16.88 -3.86 32.10
N LYS A 631 -17.08 -2.53 32.11
CA LYS A 631 -16.85 -1.62 33.24
C LYS A 631 -15.40 -1.67 33.77
N ILE A 632 -14.46 -1.85 32.86
CA ILE A 632 -13.03 -1.88 33.10
C ILE A 632 -12.42 -0.58 32.59
N GLN A 633 -11.69 0.11 33.48
CA GLN A 633 -11.02 1.35 33.14
C GLN A 633 -9.79 1.10 32.29
N SER A 634 -9.55 2.00 31.35
CA SER A 634 -8.43 1.91 30.41
C SER A 634 -7.58 3.17 30.41
N ILE A 635 -6.26 3.03 30.23
CA ILE A 635 -5.33 4.15 30.01
C ILE A 635 -4.78 4.08 28.59
N VAL A 636 -4.72 5.22 27.92
CA VAL A 636 -4.04 5.39 26.64
C VAL A 636 -2.91 6.40 26.80
N PHE A 637 -1.69 5.91 26.81
CA PHE A 637 -0.50 6.74 26.90
C PHE A 637 -0.01 7.14 25.50
N VAL A 638 0.21 8.45 25.32
CA VAL A 638 0.70 9.02 24.07
C VAL A 638 1.90 9.95 24.32
N PRO A 639 2.88 10.03 23.38
CA PRO A 639 4.12 10.77 23.63
C PRO A 639 3.97 12.30 23.59
N THR A 640 2.96 12.83 22.91
CA THR A 640 2.80 14.29 22.72
C THR A 640 1.39 14.77 23.06
N THR A 641 1.28 16.04 23.46
CA THR A 641 -0.03 16.67 23.74
C THR A 641 -0.90 16.78 22.50
N LEU A 642 -0.31 16.91 21.32
CA LEU A 642 -1.04 16.97 20.06
C LEU A 642 -1.71 15.63 19.74
N LEU A 643 -0.98 14.53 19.89
CA LEU A 643 -1.52 13.17 19.72
C LEU A 643 -2.59 12.87 20.78
N SER A 644 -2.40 13.32 22.03
CA SER A 644 -3.42 13.19 23.08
C SER A 644 -4.73 13.82 22.65
N ARG A 645 -4.68 15.05 22.15
CA ARG A 645 -5.86 15.78 21.69
C ARG A 645 -6.50 15.15 20.46
N GLN A 646 -5.68 14.65 19.52
CA GLN A 646 -6.15 13.96 18.34
C GLN A 646 -6.88 12.66 18.69
N HIS A 647 -6.31 11.82 19.56
CA HIS A 647 -6.98 10.60 20.03
C HIS A 647 -8.24 10.91 20.80
N TYR A 648 -8.21 11.90 21.70
CA TYR A 648 -9.38 12.33 22.47
C TYR A 648 -10.55 12.70 21.55
N ASN A 649 -10.31 13.55 20.56
CA ASN A 649 -11.34 13.99 19.61
C ASN A 649 -11.85 12.82 18.72
N ASN A 650 -10.96 11.92 18.31
CA ASN A 650 -11.32 10.77 17.51
C ASN A 650 -12.17 9.77 18.32
N PHE A 651 -11.77 9.50 19.54
CA PHE A 651 -12.49 8.59 20.43
C PHE A 651 -13.85 9.16 20.82
N LEU A 652 -13.96 10.46 21.11
CA LEU A 652 -15.25 11.11 21.37
C LEU A 652 -16.24 10.90 20.21
N LYS A 653 -15.79 11.07 18.97
CA LYS A 653 -16.63 10.84 17.79
C LYS A 653 -17.07 9.39 17.68
N ARG A 654 -16.12 8.47 17.89
CA ARG A 654 -16.32 7.03 17.70
C ARG A 654 -17.21 6.42 18.78
N PHE A 655 -17.12 6.89 20.01
CA PHE A 655 -17.88 6.39 21.16
C PHE A 655 -19.14 7.19 21.48
N SER A 656 -19.45 8.23 20.71
CA SER A 656 -20.54 9.19 20.99
C SER A 656 -21.91 8.57 21.24
N ILE A 657 -22.19 7.41 20.62
CA ILE A 657 -23.50 6.72 20.67
C ILE A 657 -23.55 5.69 21.81
N PHE A 658 -22.40 5.36 22.44
CA PHE A 658 -22.27 4.16 23.29
C PHE A 658 -22.17 4.43 24.80
N ASN A 659 -22.34 5.67 25.25
CA ASN A 659 -22.34 6.03 26.66
C ASN A 659 -21.03 5.67 27.40
N ILE A 660 -19.86 5.97 26.78
CA ILE A 660 -18.53 5.74 27.32
C ILE A 660 -17.91 7.08 27.70
N ASN A 661 -17.46 7.21 28.94
CA ASN A 661 -16.87 8.43 29.46
C ASN A 661 -15.37 8.50 29.22
N ILE A 662 -14.94 9.52 28.47
CA ILE A 662 -13.54 9.71 28.06
C ILE A 662 -13.02 11.01 28.63
N ALA A 663 -11.81 10.98 29.18
CA ALA A 663 -11.12 12.18 29.65
C ALA A 663 -9.70 12.28 29.08
N GLU A 664 -9.20 13.53 28.98
CA GLU A 664 -7.84 13.82 28.56
C GLU A 664 -7.06 14.48 29.69
N VAL A 665 -5.82 14.04 29.92
CA VAL A 665 -4.88 14.66 30.86
C VAL A 665 -3.56 14.98 30.14
N SER A 666 -3.39 16.27 29.84
CA SER A 666 -2.17 16.78 29.19
C SER A 666 -1.72 18.10 29.85
N ARG A 667 -0.64 18.70 29.38
CA ARG A 667 -0.22 20.02 29.86
C ARG A 667 -1.24 21.12 29.58
N LEU A 668 -2.11 20.92 28.64
CA LEU A 668 -3.15 21.89 28.22
C LEU A 668 -4.37 21.90 29.16
N VAL A 669 -4.52 20.90 30.01
CA VAL A 669 -5.65 20.79 30.95
C VAL A 669 -5.32 21.55 32.23
N SER A 670 -6.29 22.35 32.74
CA SER A 670 -6.10 23.14 33.97
C SER A 670 -5.84 22.25 35.17
N GLN A 671 -5.18 22.79 36.19
CA GLN A 671 -4.90 22.07 37.45
C GLN A 671 -6.19 21.70 38.21
N LYS A 672 -7.22 22.54 38.09
CA LYS A 672 -8.53 22.27 38.68
C LYS A 672 -9.20 21.07 38.00
N ASP A 673 -9.22 21.07 36.68
CA ASP A 673 -9.85 19.99 35.91
C ASP A 673 -9.07 18.67 36.11
N LYS A 674 -7.73 18.73 36.19
CA LYS A 674 -6.91 17.52 36.48
C LYS A 674 -7.28 16.90 37.82
N LYS A 675 -7.47 17.70 38.86
CA LYS A 675 -7.90 17.20 40.17
C LYS A 675 -9.26 16.51 40.09
N GLN A 676 -10.20 17.12 39.35
CA GLN A 676 -11.52 16.53 39.14
C GLN A 676 -11.44 15.22 38.38
N ILE A 677 -10.68 15.18 37.27
CA ILE A 677 -10.45 13.96 36.46
C ILE A 677 -9.87 12.85 37.33
N PHE A 678 -8.90 13.16 38.19
CA PHE A 678 -8.27 12.16 39.06
C PHE A 678 -9.26 11.60 40.09
N SER A 679 -10.13 12.45 40.65
CA SER A 679 -11.23 12.04 41.55
C SER A 679 -12.23 11.14 40.82
N ASP A 680 -12.63 11.53 39.61
CA ASP A 680 -13.59 10.78 38.81
C ASP A 680 -13.02 9.42 38.34
N CYS A 681 -11.69 9.35 38.09
CA CYS A 681 -11.00 8.07 37.84
C CYS A 681 -11.02 7.15 39.06
N ALA A 682 -10.73 7.70 40.25
CA ALA A 682 -10.75 6.91 41.50
C ALA A 682 -12.15 6.39 41.83
N GLU A 683 -13.18 7.12 41.49
CA GLU A 683 -14.59 6.74 41.67
C GLU A 683 -15.08 5.74 40.57
N GLY A 684 -14.34 5.59 39.46
CA GLY A 684 -14.74 4.75 38.36
C GLY A 684 -15.75 5.38 37.42
N LYS A 685 -15.86 6.73 37.38
CA LYS A 685 -16.74 7.45 36.48
C LYS A 685 -16.17 7.65 35.07
N ILE A 686 -14.83 7.54 34.92
CA ILE A 686 -14.14 7.66 33.66
C ILE A 686 -13.75 6.26 33.22
N ASP A 687 -14.18 5.88 32.01
CA ASP A 687 -13.90 4.58 31.41
C ASP A 687 -12.56 4.58 30.69
N ILE A 688 -12.23 5.67 29.96
CA ILE A 688 -11.01 5.79 29.17
C ILE A 688 -10.28 7.08 29.52
N LEU A 689 -9.04 6.98 29.97
CA LEU A 689 -8.17 8.12 30.25
C LEU A 689 -7.04 8.21 29.24
N ILE A 690 -6.97 9.29 28.49
CA ILE A 690 -5.93 9.53 27.50
C ILE A 690 -4.97 10.58 28.05
N GLY A 691 -3.66 10.39 27.86
CA GLY A 691 -2.74 11.43 28.29
C GLY A 691 -1.27 11.16 27.98
N THR A 692 -0.47 12.14 28.38
CA THR A 692 0.97 12.13 28.25
C THR A 692 1.64 11.74 29.59
N HIS A 693 2.87 12.17 29.84
CA HIS A 693 3.60 11.96 31.10
C HIS A 693 2.81 12.38 32.35
N ALA A 694 1.75 13.18 32.22
CA ALA A 694 0.89 13.54 33.34
C ALA A 694 0.17 12.33 33.96
N LEU A 695 0.01 11.24 33.22
CA LEU A 695 -0.53 9.96 33.70
C LEU A 695 0.40 9.24 34.71
N LEU A 696 1.67 9.60 34.77
CA LEU A 696 2.65 9.02 35.70
C LEU A 696 2.57 9.67 37.12
N SER A 697 1.60 10.55 37.35
CA SER A 697 1.41 11.21 38.63
C SER A 697 1.03 10.20 39.71
N ASP A 698 1.71 10.26 40.86
CA ASP A 698 1.41 9.41 42.04
C ASP A 698 0.02 9.73 42.68
N LYS A 699 -0.62 10.82 42.27
CA LYS A 699 -1.98 11.21 42.69
C LYS A 699 -3.08 10.53 41.85
N LEU A 700 -2.73 9.84 40.75
CA LEU A 700 -3.68 9.17 39.92
C LEU A 700 -3.93 7.76 40.45
N SER A 701 -5.16 7.45 40.76
CA SER A 701 -5.62 6.12 41.16
C SER A 701 -6.85 5.70 40.35
N PHE A 702 -7.03 4.41 40.20
CA PHE A 702 -8.14 3.81 39.46
C PHE A 702 -8.89 2.82 40.34
N LYS A 703 -10.19 2.74 40.11
CA LYS A 703 -11.04 1.76 40.81
C LYS A 703 -10.85 0.36 40.21
N ASN A 704 -10.76 0.26 38.90
CA ASN A 704 -10.77 -1.01 38.16
C ASN A 704 -9.96 -0.92 36.85
N LEU A 705 -8.64 -0.63 36.95
CA LEU A 705 -7.79 -0.53 35.77
C LEU A 705 -7.44 -1.94 35.23
N GLY A 706 -7.86 -2.26 34.00
CA GLY A 706 -7.59 -3.56 33.41
C GLY A 706 -7.01 -3.52 31.99
N LEU A 707 -6.87 -2.34 31.38
CA LEU A 707 -6.26 -2.19 30.05
C LEU A 707 -5.31 -0.98 30.00
N ILE A 708 -4.08 -1.22 29.54
CA ILE A 708 -3.05 -0.19 29.37
C ILE A 708 -2.60 -0.20 27.93
N ILE A 709 -2.66 0.95 27.28
CA ILE A 709 -2.28 1.10 25.87
C ILE A 709 -1.13 2.10 25.76
N TYR A 710 -0.08 1.71 25.05
CA TYR A 710 1.04 2.59 24.70
C TYR A 710 1.02 2.85 23.19
N ASP A 711 0.78 4.09 22.81
CA ASP A 711 0.96 4.50 21.42
C ASP A 711 2.38 5.03 21.21
N GLU A 712 3.03 4.62 20.11
CA GLU A 712 4.43 4.93 19.82
C GLU A 712 5.37 4.45 20.95
N GLU A 713 5.32 3.16 21.27
CA GLU A 713 6.05 2.54 22.41
C GLU A 713 7.54 2.92 22.46
N GLN A 714 8.19 3.11 21.29
CA GLN A 714 9.60 3.44 21.19
C GLN A 714 9.97 4.80 21.79
N LYS A 715 9.00 5.71 21.93
CA LYS A 715 9.22 7.05 22.54
C LYS A 715 9.12 7.04 24.06
N LEU A 716 8.83 5.90 24.68
CA LEU A 716 8.67 5.73 26.11
C LEU A 716 9.91 5.08 26.74
N GLY A 717 10.37 5.64 27.85
CA GLY A 717 11.42 5.05 28.66
C GLY A 717 10.98 3.75 29.34
N THR A 718 11.91 2.80 29.51
CA THR A 718 11.64 1.48 30.11
C THR A 718 11.05 1.59 31.54
N LEU A 719 11.58 2.51 32.34
CA LEU A 719 11.09 2.75 33.72
C LEU A 719 9.65 3.26 33.77
N GLN A 720 9.23 4.01 32.77
CA GLN A 720 7.88 4.54 32.69
C GLN A 720 6.85 3.44 32.38
N LYS A 721 7.23 2.50 31.47
CA LYS A 721 6.39 1.35 31.13
C LYS A 721 6.22 0.40 32.31
N GLU A 722 7.30 0.17 33.05
CA GLU A 722 7.29 -0.72 34.21
C GLU A 722 6.42 -0.16 35.34
N LYS A 723 6.40 1.17 35.55
CA LYS A 723 5.58 1.81 36.60
C LYS A 723 4.09 1.47 36.44
N PHE A 724 3.54 1.51 35.23
CA PHE A 724 2.13 1.15 35.02
C PHE A 724 1.87 -0.35 35.23
N LYS A 725 2.81 -1.21 34.85
CA LYS A 725 2.71 -2.66 35.10
C LYS A 725 2.79 -3.02 36.60
N GLU A 726 3.48 -2.20 37.37
CA GLU A 726 3.53 -2.32 38.83
C GLU A 726 2.22 -1.86 39.48
N ILE A 727 1.62 -0.75 39.00
CA ILE A 727 0.34 -0.22 39.49
C ILE A 727 -0.81 -1.20 39.22
N ALA A 728 -0.84 -1.80 38.04
CA ALA A 728 -1.90 -2.71 37.63
C ALA A 728 -1.32 -4.01 37.05
N PRO A 729 -0.81 -4.94 37.87
CA PRO A 729 -0.22 -6.18 37.38
C PRO A 729 -1.22 -7.12 36.67
N ASN A 730 -2.51 -6.92 36.93
CA ASN A 730 -3.61 -7.71 36.35
C ASN A 730 -4.15 -7.12 35.04
N ALA A 731 -3.63 -5.97 34.60
CA ALA A 731 -4.10 -5.33 33.40
C ALA A 731 -3.46 -5.91 32.13
N HIS A 732 -4.22 -6.01 31.05
CA HIS A 732 -3.70 -6.26 29.72
C HIS A 732 -2.90 -5.06 29.23
N VAL A 733 -1.82 -5.31 28.48
CA VAL A 733 -0.96 -4.28 27.91
C VAL A 733 -0.92 -4.43 26.41
N LEU A 734 -1.29 -3.38 25.70
CA LEU A 734 -1.18 -3.27 24.25
C LEU A 734 -0.19 -2.15 23.91
N ALA A 735 0.80 -2.44 23.10
CA ALA A 735 1.78 -1.48 22.63
C ALA A 735 1.69 -1.34 21.11
N LEU A 736 1.62 -0.11 20.60
CA LEU A 736 1.63 0.16 19.17
C LEU A 736 2.99 0.73 18.77
N SER A 737 3.48 0.30 17.61
CA SER A 737 4.70 0.87 17.01
C SER A 737 4.62 0.87 15.48
N ALA A 738 5.04 1.98 14.87
CA ALA A 738 5.30 2.05 13.45
C ALA A 738 6.73 1.58 13.11
N THR A 739 7.67 1.82 14.04
CA THR A 739 9.10 1.49 13.92
C THR A 739 9.55 0.79 15.19
N PRO A 740 9.40 -0.53 15.29
CA PRO A 740 9.78 -1.25 16.51
C PRO A 740 11.28 -1.18 16.74
N ILE A 741 11.68 -0.94 17.98
CA ILE A 741 13.09 -1.01 18.36
C ILE A 741 13.53 -2.49 18.22
N PRO A 742 14.72 -2.79 17.66
CA PRO A 742 15.20 -4.18 17.50
C PRO A 742 15.14 -5.01 18.77
N ARG A 743 15.37 -4.37 19.94
CA ARG A 743 15.26 -5.03 21.26
C ARG A 743 13.85 -5.48 21.58
N THR A 744 12.84 -4.63 21.34
CA THR A 744 11.42 -4.95 21.60
C THR A 744 10.94 -6.05 20.67
N LEU A 745 11.36 -5.99 19.41
CA LEU A 745 11.10 -7.03 18.42
C LEU A 745 11.79 -8.34 18.79
N SER A 746 13.04 -8.31 19.26
CA SER A 746 13.77 -9.48 19.75
C SER A 746 13.08 -10.13 20.97
N MET A 747 12.53 -9.32 21.87
CA MET A 747 11.76 -9.83 23.02
C MET A 747 10.45 -10.49 22.59
N SER A 748 9.80 -9.98 21.56
CA SER A 748 8.59 -10.59 21.01
C SER A 748 8.92 -11.89 20.25
N LEU A 749 10.01 -11.91 19.49
CA LEU A 749 10.47 -13.12 18.80
C LEU A 749 10.93 -14.23 19.76
N SER A 750 11.43 -13.86 20.94
CA SER A 750 11.80 -14.82 22.00
C SER A 750 10.60 -15.33 22.83
N GLY A 751 9.38 -14.91 22.52
CA GLY A 751 8.17 -15.34 23.23
C GLY A 751 7.90 -14.63 24.56
N VAL A 752 8.65 -13.56 24.87
CA VAL A 752 8.43 -12.73 26.08
C VAL A 752 7.25 -11.78 25.93
N LYS A 753 6.96 -11.36 24.68
CA LYS A 753 5.80 -10.54 24.31
C LYS A 753 5.08 -11.17 23.12
N ASP A 754 3.76 -11.11 23.11
CA ASP A 754 2.98 -11.48 21.94
C ASP A 754 3.12 -10.42 20.84
N LEU A 755 3.08 -10.85 19.56
CA LEU A 755 3.30 -9.99 18.40
C LEU A 755 2.20 -10.15 17.39
N SER A 756 1.60 -9.02 16.98
CA SER A 756 0.69 -8.94 15.84
C SER A 756 1.28 -7.99 14.80
N LEU A 757 1.31 -8.42 13.54
CA LEU A 757 1.87 -7.64 12.41
C LEU A 757 0.73 -7.21 11.49
N ILE A 758 0.70 -5.92 11.14
CA ILE A 758 -0.20 -5.35 10.14
C ILE A 758 0.69 -4.90 8.98
N LEU A 759 0.79 -5.74 7.95
CA LEU A 759 1.69 -5.54 6.80
C LEU A 759 0.94 -5.06 5.55
N THR A 760 -0.38 -5.26 5.50
CA THR A 760 -1.22 -4.83 4.40
C THR A 760 -1.73 -3.42 4.62
N ALA A 761 -1.52 -2.55 3.62
CA ALA A 761 -2.08 -1.21 3.62
C ALA A 761 -3.61 -1.27 3.46
N PRO A 762 -4.39 -0.42 4.14
CA PRO A 762 -5.80 -0.25 3.83
C PRO A 762 -5.99 0.12 2.36
N PHE A 763 -7.04 -0.40 1.75
CA PHE A 763 -7.33 -0.20 0.32
C PHE A 763 -7.35 1.28 -0.09
N GLU A 764 -7.83 2.14 0.80
CA GLU A 764 -7.91 3.58 0.57
C GLU A 764 -6.58 4.33 0.75
N ARG A 765 -5.53 3.66 1.25
CA ARG A 765 -4.23 4.29 1.43
C ARG A 765 -3.51 4.40 0.09
N LEU A 766 -3.40 5.61 -0.40
CA LEU A 766 -2.45 5.91 -1.47
C LEU A 766 -1.03 5.84 -0.91
N ALA A 767 -0.14 5.19 -1.65
CA ALA A 767 1.27 5.14 -1.28
C ALA A 767 1.83 6.57 -1.11
N VAL A 768 2.57 6.81 -0.02
CA VAL A 768 3.26 8.09 0.18
C VAL A 768 4.40 8.16 -0.82
N ARG A 769 4.38 9.16 -1.68
CA ARG A 769 5.48 9.42 -2.61
C ARG A 769 6.47 10.35 -1.96
N SER A 770 7.70 9.86 -1.82
CA SER A 770 8.80 10.65 -1.25
C SER A 770 9.71 11.10 -2.38
N TYR A 771 9.99 12.39 -2.41
CA TYR A 771 10.84 13.00 -3.42
C TYR A 771 12.02 13.70 -2.75
N VAL A 772 13.22 13.52 -3.30
CA VAL A 772 14.41 14.25 -2.92
C VAL A 772 14.75 15.20 -4.05
N ALA A 773 14.57 16.49 -3.83
CA ALA A 773 14.81 17.52 -4.83
C ALA A 773 15.57 18.71 -4.22
N LYS A 774 16.20 19.55 -5.06
CA LYS A 774 16.71 20.84 -4.62
C LYS A 774 15.54 21.70 -4.13
N PHE A 775 15.81 22.56 -3.14
CA PHE A 775 14.81 23.48 -2.64
C PHE A 775 14.26 24.36 -3.76
N ASP A 776 12.97 24.29 -4.00
CA ASP A 776 12.24 25.07 -5.01
C ASP A 776 10.90 25.52 -4.43
N GLU A 777 10.75 26.83 -4.26
CA GLU A 777 9.55 27.43 -3.65
C GLU A 777 8.27 27.17 -4.46
N ILE A 778 8.39 27.05 -5.79
CA ILE A 778 7.23 26.80 -6.66
C ILE A 778 6.71 25.40 -6.44
N THR A 779 7.60 24.39 -6.43
CA THR A 779 7.22 23.00 -6.15
C THR A 779 6.57 22.86 -4.78
N ILE A 780 7.12 23.53 -3.77
CA ILE A 780 6.56 23.52 -2.41
C ILE A 780 5.17 24.16 -2.39
N LYS A 781 4.99 25.32 -3.02
CA LYS A 781 3.70 26.03 -3.09
C LYS A 781 2.63 25.18 -3.78
N GLU A 782 2.99 24.52 -4.88
CA GLU A 782 2.07 23.64 -5.61
C GLU A 782 1.69 22.40 -4.79
N ALA A 783 2.68 21.75 -4.16
CA ALA A 783 2.42 20.62 -3.28
C ALA A 783 1.45 20.99 -2.12
N ILE A 784 1.66 22.18 -1.52
CA ILE A 784 0.77 22.71 -0.48
C ILE A 784 -0.63 22.96 -1.03
N LYS A 785 -0.76 23.64 -2.17
CA LYS A 785 -2.06 23.90 -2.79
C LYS A 785 -2.80 22.60 -3.06
N ARG A 786 -2.13 21.63 -3.65
CA ARG A 786 -2.71 20.31 -3.95
C ARG A 786 -3.27 19.60 -2.72
N GLU A 787 -2.54 19.61 -1.60
CA GLU A 787 -3.01 18.96 -0.37
C GLU A 787 -4.15 19.75 0.30
N ILE A 788 -4.13 21.08 0.23
CA ILE A 788 -5.21 21.93 0.79
C ILE A 788 -6.51 21.79 -0.02
N TYR A 789 -6.43 21.88 -1.36
CA TYR A 789 -7.63 21.87 -2.21
C TYR A 789 -8.13 20.44 -2.47
N GLY A 790 -7.21 19.47 -2.61
CA GLY A 790 -7.58 18.08 -2.95
C GLY A 790 -8.12 17.25 -1.80
N ARG A 791 -7.69 17.51 -0.55
CA ARG A 791 -8.00 16.61 0.59
C ARG A 791 -8.42 17.30 1.88
N LYS A 792 -8.46 18.62 1.94
CA LYS A 792 -8.68 19.41 3.16
C LYS A 792 -7.76 19.03 4.34
N ASN A 793 -6.57 18.50 4.04
CA ASN A 793 -5.57 18.09 5.03
C ASN A 793 -4.63 19.23 5.37
N GLY A 794 -4.10 19.23 6.59
CA GLY A 794 -3.09 20.21 7.01
C GLY A 794 -1.72 19.91 6.39
N VAL A 795 -0.97 20.97 6.09
CA VAL A 795 0.42 20.88 5.61
C VAL A 795 1.36 21.22 6.75
N TYR A 796 2.36 20.36 6.99
CA TYR A 796 3.35 20.55 8.03
C TYR A 796 4.72 20.79 7.41
N PHE A 797 5.38 21.89 7.80
CA PHE A 797 6.76 22.15 7.46
C PHE A 797 7.69 21.74 8.59
N VAL A 798 8.68 20.92 8.27
CA VAL A 798 9.78 20.62 9.18
C VAL A 798 11.04 21.23 8.60
N THR A 799 11.52 22.30 9.22
CA THR A 799 12.83 22.87 8.87
C THR A 799 13.91 22.20 9.72
N PRO A 800 15.07 21.85 9.16
CA PRO A 800 16.17 21.34 9.96
C PRO A 800 16.58 22.42 10.99
N ARG A 801 16.76 22.03 12.24
CA ARG A 801 17.36 22.92 13.23
C ARG A 801 18.76 23.32 12.72
N LYS A 802 19.01 24.60 12.57
CA LYS A 802 20.39 25.06 12.41
C LYS A 802 21.19 24.54 13.61
N LYS A 803 22.21 23.71 13.34
CA LYS A 803 23.20 23.28 14.35
C LYS A 803 24.00 24.47 14.85
#